data_994ec40bb06534ffdd410613f04b7513
#
_entry.id   994ec40bb06534ffdd410613f04b7513
#
_cell.length_a   1.000
_cell.length_b   1.000
_cell.length_c   1.000
_cell.angle_alpha   90.00
_cell.angle_beta   90.00
_cell.angle_gamma   90.00
#
_symmetry.space_group_name_H-M   'P 1'
#
loop_
_entity.id
_entity.type
_entity.pdbx_description
1 polymer ?
#
loop_
_entity_poly.entity_id
_entity_poly.type
_entity_poly.pdbx_seq_one_letter_code
_entity_poly.pdbx_strand_id
1 'polypeptide(L)'
;MKTNESLEFATIRIQGTGNGATTDLEGNFEIEFNPGFYRLEVSYVGYETTLSPEVHIQGNQIAFLDIAVPESSTLIEEVVIRPTMNLRKIESPVSYQTISVRDIEKGAGVNRDVSKALQSLPGVGATDPNRNDLIVRGGGPSENVFYLDGIEIPIINHFATQGSSGGVVGIINPDFVREVNFYTGAFPTNRPNALSSVMDIRQKDGSRDRIHTQLGIGASDAAFTMDGPIGDKSTFIVSARQSYLQLLFKFIGLPFLPTYNDFQVKYKYQINSKNELSIIGLGAIDNMILNTDLQEEGTEAQRYLLDYLPVYQQWNYTVGAVYKRFSDNYFDSWFLSRNMLRNKNFKYPDNDDSRPKISDYRSDEVENKLRFERSYPDLPVKLLVGAGVTYSRYENETNRMIFSNGSLNNLLYNTELDLWSYQAFIQASDTYFNNRLALSLGLNTIGNNFNNNMKNPLNQLSPRFSASYGLSDKWDINANVGRYAMRPAYTTLGYKDDSGLLVNRNENLTHIISNQAIAGFAYEPDAKLRVNLEGFYKLYDNYPLSLTDGMSIAGKGTDYGQVGDEEIVSTGKGRAYGLEFSGKLTGYKNFTGTLTYTLFKSEFTGEDGVYRPSSWDTRHMVNLLGSYNLPKNWNIAMRWRYVGGAPYSPIDTGLSTNKDAWSVNNRPYIDYDNYNTLRLSDSHQLDVRLDKEFYFEKMMLNFYLDVQNVYNFQSENSPIYTNKDVNGRVMDDPSDPEKHLLRQIETYAGTVLPAIGVMIKF
;
A
#
# COMPACT_ATOMS: atom_id res chain seq x y z
N MET A 1 1.87 -23.03 17.72
CA MET A 1 0.74 -22.07 17.66
C MET A 1 -0.57 -22.63 18.21
N LYS A 2 -0.74 -23.94 18.36
CA LYS A 2 -2.02 -24.54 18.77
C LYS A 2 -2.36 -24.29 20.23
N THR A 3 -1.42 -24.63 21.08
CA THR A 3 -1.65 -24.71 22.53
C THR A 3 -1.27 -23.40 23.22
N ASN A 4 -0.44 -22.56 22.60
CA ASN A 4 0.23 -21.43 23.22
C ASN A 4 1.02 -21.88 24.48
N GLU A 5 1.48 -23.14 24.47
CA GLU A 5 2.31 -23.70 25.51
C GLU A 5 3.79 -23.33 25.30
N SER A 6 4.50 -23.18 26.40
CA SER A 6 5.93 -22.90 26.40
C SER A 6 6.71 -24.10 25.91
N LEU A 7 7.77 -23.89 25.10
CA LEU A 7 8.70 -24.93 24.69
C LEU A 7 9.95 -24.87 25.56
N GLU A 8 10.10 -25.83 26.45
CA GLU A 8 11.30 -25.99 27.27
C GLU A 8 12.46 -26.56 26.43
N PHE A 9 13.68 -26.10 26.66
CA PHE A 9 14.91 -26.53 25.99
C PHE A 9 14.92 -26.41 24.46
N ALA A 10 14.12 -25.52 23.89
CA ALA A 10 14.20 -25.18 22.47
C ALA A 10 15.50 -24.42 22.17
N THR A 11 16.15 -24.74 21.07
CA THR A 11 17.38 -24.07 20.64
C THR A 11 17.07 -22.80 19.89
N ILE A 12 17.62 -21.68 20.36
CA ILE A 12 17.54 -20.36 19.73
C ILE A 12 18.90 -20.00 19.18
N ARG A 13 19.02 -19.73 17.87
CA ARG A 13 20.27 -19.31 17.24
C ARG A 13 20.13 -17.93 16.60
N ILE A 14 21.19 -17.14 16.63
CA ILE A 14 21.29 -15.93 15.85
C ILE A 14 21.56 -16.33 14.40
N GLN A 15 20.66 -15.97 13.47
CA GLN A 15 20.78 -16.35 12.06
C GLN A 15 22.15 -16.02 11.47
N GLY A 16 22.80 -17.01 10.85
CA GLY A 16 24.10 -16.84 10.21
C GLY A 16 25.30 -16.81 11.16
N THR A 17 25.10 -17.11 12.44
CA THR A 17 26.18 -17.21 13.45
C THR A 17 26.10 -18.55 14.18
N GLY A 18 27.14 -18.85 14.99
CA GLY A 18 27.14 -20.00 15.92
C GLY A 18 26.61 -19.66 17.31
N ASN A 19 26.24 -18.40 17.58
CA ASN A 19 25.80 -17.92 18.88
C ASN A 19 24.30 -18.13 19.06
N GLY A 20 23.87 -18.39 20.31
CA GLY A 20 22.46 -18.59 20.64
C GLY A 20 22.25 -18.86 22.11
N ALA A 21 21.04 -19.27 22.46
CA ALA A 21 20.60 -19.69 23.78
C ALA A 21 19.67 -20.90 23.68
N THR A 22 19.32 -21.45 24.81
CA THR A 22 18.29 -22.49 24.95
C THR A 22 17.20 -21.95 25.88
N THR A 23 15.92 -22.27 25.62
CA THR A 23 14.82 -21.88 26.49
C THR A 23 14.91 -22.60 27.84
N ASP A 24 14.44 -21.94 28.90
CA ASP A 24 14.26 -22.53 30.23
C ASP A 24 12.99 -23.42 30.32
N LEU A 25 12.65 -23.90 31.52
CA LEU A 25 11.45 -24.73 31.77
C LEU A 25 10.14 -24.02 31.45
N GLU A 26 10.11 -22.71 31.54
CA GLU A 26 8.98 -21.84 31.23
C GLU A 26 8.96 -21.40 29.76
N GLY A 27 9.95 -21.85 28.95
CA GLY A 27 10.09 -21.50 27.55
C GLY A 27 10.66 -20.09 27.29
N ASN A 28 11.23 -19.43 28.32
CA ASN A 28 11.88 -18.14 28.16
C ASN A 28 13.36 -18.32 27.72
N PHE A 29 13.86 -17.32 27.01
CA PHE A 29 15.27 -17.23 26.65
C PHE A 29 15.77 -15.79 26.78
N GLU A 30 17.06 -15.65 27.03
CA GLU A 30 17.73 -14.36 27.08
C GLU A 30 19.03 -14.43 26.26
N ILE A 31 19.26 -13.43 25.42
CA ILE A 31 20.49 -13.32 24.63
C ILE A 31 20.97 -11.88 24.65
N GLU A 32 22.23 -11.68 25.03
CA GLU A 32 22.85 -10.36 24.93
C GLU A 32 23.34 -10.07 23.52
N PHE A 33 23.04 -8.88 23.00
CA PHE A 33 23.43 -8.42 21.69
C PHE A 33 24.13 -7.06 21.76
N ASN A 34 25.03 -6.82 20.83
CA ASN A 34 25.39 -5.46 20.46
C ASN A 34 24.21 -4.79 19.72
N PRO A 35 24.07 -3.45 19.79
CA PRO A 35 23.05 -2.77 19.02
C PRO A 35 23.11 -3.13 17.51
N GLY A 36 21.94 -3.43 16.93
CA GLY A 36 21.85 -3.85 15.54
C GLY A 36 20.53 -4.54 15.19
N PHE A 37 20.46 -5.08 13.98
CA PHE A 37 19.30 -5.82 13.48
C PHE A 37 19.61 -7.30 13.42
N TYR A 38 18.76 -8.13 14.02
CA TYR A 38 18.96 -9.56 14.17
C TYR A 38 17.71 -10.35 13.83
N ARG A 39 17.92 -11.58 13.36
CA ARG A 39 16.88 -12.62 13.26
C ARG A 39 17.30 -13.82 14.08
N LEU A 40 16.34 -14.44 14.73
CA LEU A 40 16.55 -15.64 15.52
C LEU A 40 15.95 -16.84 14.77
N GLU A 41 16.69 -17.92 14.75
CA GLU A 41 16.26 -19.22 14.26
C GLU A 41 15.94 -20.09 15.47
N VAL A 42 14.70 -20.58 15.55
CA VAL A 42 14.25 -21.45 16.64
C VAL A 42 14.07 -22.85 16.09
N SER A 43 14.67 -23.82 16.76
CA SER A 43 14.54 -25.25 16.44
C SER A 43 14.23 -26.05 17.68
N TYR A 44 13.31 -27.02 17.55
CA TYR A 44 12.93 -27.95 18.59
C TYR A 44 12.53 -29.28 17.99
N VAL A 45 12.81 -30.37 18.70
CA VAL A 45 12.50 -31.75 18.22
C VAL A 45 10.99 -31.91 18.05
N GLY A 46 10.54 -32.34 16.87
CA GLY A 46 9.10 -32.47 16.56
C GLY A 46 8.41 -31.19 16.10
N TYR A 47 9.17 -30.09 15.90
CA TYR A 47 8.65 -28.79 15.47
C TYR A 47 9.36 -28.31 14.19
N GLU A 48 8.68 -27.46 13.43
CA GLU A 48 9.25 -26.81 12.24
C GLU A 48 10.24 -25.72 12.68
N THR A 49 11.46 -25.73 12.11
CA THR A 49 12.40 -24.64 12.34
C THR A 49 11.78 -23.31 11.92
N THR A 50 11.76 -22.34 12.81
CA THR A 50 11.08 -21.05 12.63
C THR A 50 12.07 -19.89 12.71
N LEU A 51 11.98 -18.94 11.77
CA LEU A 51 12.71 -17.67 11.83
C LEU A 51 11.84 -16.57 12.45
N SER A 52 12.43 -15.80 13.35
CA SER A 52 11.78 -14.60 13.86
C SER A 52 11.69 -13.51 12.78
N PRO A 53 10.75 -12.55 12.92
CA PRO A 53 10.90 -11.25 12.28
C PRO A 53 12.27 -10.62 12.59
N GLU A 54 12.72 -9.68 11.77
CA GLU A 54 13.93 -8.91 12.09
C GLU A 54 13.65 -8.00 13.30
N VAL A 55 14.50 -8.09 14.31
CA VAL A 55 14.38 -7.31 15.56
C VAL A 55 15.49 -6.28 15.60
N HIS A 56 15.14 -5.03 15.86
CA HIS A 56 16.09 -3.95 16.09
C HIS A 56 16.48 -3.93 17.57
N ILE A 57 17.69 -4.40 17.88
CA ILE A 57 18.26 -4.33 19.22
C ILE A 57 18.91 -2.96 19.39
N GLN A 58 18.48 -2.24 20.41
CA GLN A 58 18.99 -0.92 20.75
C GLN A 58 19.79 -1.00 22.06
N GLY A 59 20.77 -0.11 22.25
CA GLY A 59 21.58 -0.12 23.46
C GLY A 59 20.75 0.12 24.72
N ASN A 60 21.02 -0.66 25.75
CA ASN A 60 20.38 -0.59 27.09
C ASN A 60 18.84 -0.75 27.09
N GLN A 61 18.31 -1.48 26.12
CA GLN A 61 16.88 -1.81 26.04
C GLN A 61 16.70 -3.32 25.90
N ILE A 62 15.64 -3.84 26.51
CA ILE A 62 15.23 -5.23 26.34
C ILE A 62 14.19 -5.29 25.23
N ALA A 63 14.47 -6.10 24.20
CA ALA A 63 13.50 -6.39 23.16
C ALA A 63 12.75 -7.69 23.51
N PHE A 64 11.44 -7.63 23.63
CA PHE A 64 10.60 -8.80 23.87
C PHE A 64 10.12 -9.38 22.56
N LEU A 65 10.26 -10.68 22.42
CA LEU A 65 9.91 -11.39 21.20
C LEU A 65 9.26 -12.74 21.52
N ASP A 66 8.00 -12.90 21.20
CA ASP A 66 7.30 -14.17 21.23
C ASP A 66 7.44 -14.85 19.88
N ILE A 67 8.05 -16.04 19.82
CA ILE A 67 8.24 -16.81 18.58
C ILE A 67 7.38 -18.06 18.66
N ALA A 68 6.34 -18.10 17.84
CA ALA A 68 5.50 -19.26 17.75
C ALA A 68 6.10 -20.30 16.80
N VAL A 69 6.29 -21.53 17.28
CA VAL A 69 6.90 -22.63 16.55
C VAL A 69 5.83 -23.67 16.21
N PRO A 70 5.52 -23.92 14.94
CA PRO A 70 4.58 -24.94 14.52
C PRO A 70 5.15 -26.34 14.78
N GLU A 71 4.29 -27.29 15.20
CA GLU A 71 4.70 -28.71 15.24
C GLU A 71 4.92 -29.26 13.84
N SER A 72 5.92 -30.14 13.70
CA SER A 72 6.17 -30.84 12.46
C SER A 72 5.30 -32.11 12.37
N SER A 73 4.65 -32.32 11.25
CA SER A 73 3.85 -33.52 10.99
C SER A 73 4.71 -34.74 10.61
N THR A 74 6.02 -34.58 10.44
CA THR A 74 6.93 -35.62 9.97
C THR A 74 7.69 -36.25 11.15
N LEU A 75 7.54 -37.57 11.33
CA LEU A 75 8.37 -38.37 12.24
C LEU A 75 9.85 -38.28 11.84
N ILE A 76 10.69 -38.08 12.82
CA ILE A 76 12.11 -37.77 12.79
C ILE A 76 12.91 -38.73 11.88
N GLU A 77 13.27 -38.30 10.68
CA GLU A 77 14.49 -38.70 10.00
C GLU A 77 15.23 -37.41 9.64
N GLU A 78 16.47 -37.29 10.16
CA GLU A 78 17.45 -36.23 9.91
C GLU A 78 16.92 -34.86 9.53
N VAL A 79 16.83 -33.95 10.51
CA VAL A 79 16.45 -32.55 10.27
C VAL A 79 17.55 -31.90 9.44
N VAL A 80 17.38 -31.84 8.14
CA VAL A 80 18.21 -31.01 7.26
C VAL A 80 17.84 -29.56 7.50
N ILE A 81 18.58 -28.87 8.35
CA ILE A 81 18.47 -27.44 8.57
C ILE A 81 18.94 -26.75 7.29
N ARG A 82 18.00 -26.27 6.49
CA ARG A 82 18.33 -25.40 5.35
C ARG A 82 18.53 -23.98 5.89
N PRO A 83 19.68 -23.38 5.72
CA PRO A 83 19.88 -21.96 6.03
C PRO A 83 19.13 -21.11 4.98
N THR A 84 17.85 -20.86 5.20
CA THR A 84 17.02 -20.05 4.30
C THR A 84 16.92 -18.64 4.81
N MET A 85 16.89 -17.68 3.90
CA MET A 85 16.71 -16.26 4.21
C MET A 85 15.30 -15.93 4.68
N ASN A 86 14.30 -16.69 4.20
CA ASN A 86 12.91 -16.60 4.58
C ASN A 86 12.31 -18.00 4.66
N LEU A 87 11.48 -18.25 5.68
CA LEU A 87 10.66 -19.46 5.70
C LEU A 87 9.56 -19.35 4.64
N ARG A 88 9.33 -20.44 3.92
CA ARG A 88 8.22 -20.53 2.97
C ARG A 88 6.91 -20.49 3.75
N LYS A 89 6.00 -19.61 3.37
CA LYS A 89 4.60 -19.71 3.82
C LYS A 89 3.92 -20.77 2.96
N ILE A 90 3.55 -21.89 3.57
CA ILE A 90 2.90 -23.00 2.86
C ILE A 90 1.60 -22.54 2.21
N GLU A 91 0.87 -21.64 2.89
CA GLU A 91 -0.40 -21.08 2.42
C GLU A 91 -0.25 -20.20 1.16
N SER A 92 0.92 -19.58 0.98
CA SER A 92 1.22 -18.74 -0.19
C SER A 92 2.72 -18.81 -0.50
N PRO A 93 3.17 -19.92 -1.13
CA PRO A 93 4.60 -20.16 -1.34
C PRO A 93 5.21 -19.34 -2.48
N VAL A 94 4.41 -18.54 -3.20
CA VAL A 94 4.80 -17.80 -4.41
C VAL A 94 4.53 -16.32 -4.22
N SER A 95 5.39 -15.45 -4.78
CA SER A 95 5.20 -13.99 -4.83
C SER A 95 4.95 -13.34 -3.46
N TYR A 96 5.59 -13.88 -2.43
CA TYR A 96 5.54 -13.39 -1.07
C TYR A 96 6.87 -12.72 -0.70
N GLN A 97 6.79 -11.52 -0.15
CA GLN A 97 7.95 -10.76 0.29
C GLN A 97 7.72 -10.16 1.68
N THR A 98 8.78 -10.04 2.45
CA THR A 98 8.74 -9.38 3.76
C THR A 98 9.66 -8.17 3.73
N ILE A 99 9.12 -7.00 4.08
CA ILE A 99 9.91 -5.81 4.35
C ILE A 99 10.31 -5.80 5.81
N SER A 100 11.60 -5.59 6.06
CA SER A 100 12.14 -5.52 7.40
C SER A 100 11.98 -4.11 8.00
N VAL A 101 12.02 -4.04 9.32
CA VAL A 101 12.05 -2.76 10.06
C VAL A 101 13.22 -1.89 9.60
N ARG A 102 14.38 -2.49 9.33
CA ARG A 102 15.56 -1.79 8.80
C ARG A 102 15.29 -1.09 7.47
N ASP A 103 14.63 -1.79 6.53
CA ASP A 103 14.33 -1.25 5.20
C ASP A 103 13.43 0.01 5.31
N ILE A 104 12.55 0.06 6.32
CA ILE A 104 11.66 1.20 6.59
C ILE A 104 12.39 2.31 7.35
N GLU A 105 13.11 1.98 8.42
CA GLU A 105 13.73 2.96 9.31
C GLU A 105 14.98 3.62 8.72
N LYS A 106 15.82 2.87 7.98
CA LYS A 106 17.14 3.31 7.51
C LYS A 106 17.30 3.32 5.98
N GLY A 107 16.23 3.06 5.23
CA GLY A 107 16.26 3.12 3.77
C GLY A 107 16.44 4.56 3.27
N ALA A 108 17.37 4.78 2.31
CA ALA A 108 17.54 6.09 1.68
C ALA A 108 16.31 6.46 0.84
N GLY A 109 15.83 7.70 0.96
CA GLY A 109 14.65 8.21 0.26
C GLY A 109 13.33 7.55 0.65
N VAL A 110 13.32 6.75 1.72
CA VAL A 110 12.11 6.09 2.26
C VAL A 110 11.38 7.00 3.25
N ASN A 111 12.08 7.92 3.92
CA ASN A 111 11.51 8.85 4.91
C ASN A 111 10.71 8.14 6.02
N ARG A 112 11.10 6.93 6.42
CA ARG A 112 10.39 6.11 7.41
C ARG A 112 8.93 5.79 7.02
N ASP A 113 8.65 5.67 5.73
CA ASP A 113 7.32 5.41 5.17
C ASP A 113 7.23 3.99 4.60
N VAL A 114 6.21 3.23 5.02
CA VAL A 114 6.00 1.85 4.58
C VAL A 114 5.74 1.77 3.09
N SER A 115 4.93 2.69 2.53
CA SER A 115 4.61 2.70 1.09
C SER A 115 5.86 2.97 0.24
N LYS A 116 6.72 3.90 0.67
CA LYS A 116 8.00 4.19 -0.01
C LYS A 116 8.98 3.01 0.05
N ALA A 117 9.00 2.28 1.16
CA ALA A 117 9.80 1.07 1.27
C ALA A 117 9.32 -0.02 0.29
N LEU A 118 7.99 -0.21 0.16
CA LEU A 118 7.38 -1.16 -0.77
C LEU A 118 7.69 -0.86 -2.23
N GLN A 119 7.77 0.43 -2.63
CA GLN A 119 8.13 0.84 -3.99
C GLN A 119 9.54 0.41 -4.43
N SER A 120 10.34 -0.12 -3.52
CA SER A 120 11.67 -0.69 -3.82
C SER A 120 11.62 -2.19 -4.17
N LEU A 121 10.47 -2.84 -4.00
CA LEU A 121 10.29 -4.27 -4.32
C LEU A 121 10.12 -4.48 -5.83
N PRO A 122 10.44 -5.69 -6.34
CA PRO A 122 10.16 -6.04 -7.73
C PRO A 122 8.65 -6.01 -8.00
N GLY A 123 8.25 -5.54 -9.17
CA GLY A 123 6.85 -5.44 -9.58
C GLY A 123 6.08 -4.30 -8.94
N VAL A 124 6.71 -3.47 -8.10
CA VAL A 124 6.04 -2.37 -7.39
C VAL A 124 6.55 -1.02 -7.86
N GLY A 125 5.64 -0.20 -8.37
CA GLY A 125 5.89 1.17 -8.83
C GLY A 125 4.99 2.19 -8.14
N ALA A 126 5.10 3.43 -8.58
CA ALA A 126 4.22 4.54 -8.23
C ALA A 126 3.77 5.25 -9.50
N THR A 127 2.67 5.98 -9.44
CA THR A 127 2.19 6.82 -10.54
C THR A 127 3.09 8.03 -10.74
N ASP A 128 3.63 8.56 -9.64
CA ASP A 128 4.54 9.71 -9.59
C ASP A 128 5.58 9.49 -8.47
N PRO A 129 6.83 9.94 -8.62
CA PRO A 129 7.87 9.80 -7.59
C PRO A 129 7.51 10.40 -6.22
N ASN A 130 6.66 11.43 -6.19
CA ASN A 130 6.26 12.12 -4.96
C ASN A 130 4.99 11.52 -4.33
N ARG A 131 4.38 10.51 -4.95
CA ARG A 131 3.17 9.82 -4.45
C ARG A 131 3.51 8.47 -3.82
N ASN A 132 2.64 8.05 -2.92
CA ASN A 132 2.70 6.77 -2.23
C ASN A 132 1.77 5.70 -2.85
N ASP A 133 1.33 5.92 -4.09
CA ASP A 133 0.56 4.91 -4.82
C ASP A 133 1.36 3.61 -4.93
N LEU A 134 0.65 2.49 -4.88
CA LEU A 134 1.22 1.18 -5.12
C LEU A 134 0.65 0.61 -6.41
N ILE A 135 1.44 0.68 -7.46
CA ILE A 135 1.19 0.02 -8.73
C ILE A 135 1.87 -1.34 -8.68
N VAL A 136 1.09 -2.42 -8.70
CA VAL A 136 1.64 -3.76 -8.50
C VAL A 136 1.37 -4.64 -9.70
N ARG A 137 2.46 -5.06 -10.39
CA ARG A 137 2.36 -5.90 -11.59
C ARG A 137 1.40 -5.32 -12.62
N GLY A 138 1.48 -4.02 -12.87
CA GLY A 138 0.64 -3.31 -13.83
C GLY A 138 -0.82 -3.12 -13.43
N GLY A 139 -1.23 -3.55 -12.25
CA GLY A 139 -2.57 -3.24 -11.71
C GLY A 139 -2.58 -1.92 -10.96
N GLY A 140 -3.73 -1.24 -10.99
CA GLY A 140 -3.91 0.11 -10.48
C GLY A 140 -3.89 0.22 -8.95
N PRO A 141 -3.81 1.45 -8.43
CA PRO A 141 -3.76 1.69 -6.99
C PRO A 141 -4.99 1.18 -6.23
N SER A 142 -6.17 1.19 -6.85
CA SER A 142 -7.44 0.71 -6.27
C SER A 142 -7.52 -0.81 -6.10
N GLU A 143 -6.59 -1.57 -6.69
CA GLU A 143 -6.60 -3.04 -6.68
C GLU A 143 -5.89 -3.66 -5.48
N ASN A 144 -5.41 -2.84 -4.54
CA ASN A 144 -4.66 -3.25 -3.37
C ASN A 144 -5.53 -3.28 -2.11
N VAL A 145 -5.25 -4.21 -1.19
CA VAL A 145 -5.95 -4.31 0.09
C VAL A 145 -4.95 -4.32 1.24
N PHE A 146 -5.29 -3.62 2.31
CA PHE A 146 -4.40 -3.38 3.45
C PHE A 146 -4.97 -3.96 4.73
N TYR A 147 -4.14 -4.63 5.51
CA TYR A 147 -4.48 -5.18 6.82
C TYR A 147 -3.50 -4.69 7.88
N LEU A 148 -4.02 -4.36 9.06
CA LEU A 148 -3.25 -4.03 10.26
C LEU A 148 -3.61 -5.04 11.35
N ASP A 149 -2.66 -5.92 11.72
CA ASP A 149 -2.87 -7.07 12.64
C ASP A 149 -4.12 -7.92 12.29
N GLY A 150 -4.41 -8.07 10.99
CA GLY A 150 -5.54 -8.83 10.46
C GLY A 150 -6.85 -8.06 10.32
N ILE A 151 -6.95 -6.81 10.80
CA ILE A 151 -8.06 -5.89 10.54
C ILE A 151 -7.82 -5.20 9.19
N GLU A 152 -8.79 -5.25 8.30
CA GLU A 152 -8.75 -4.53 7.03
C GLU A 152 -8.93 -3.03 7.26
N ILE A 153 -8.02 -2.21 6.74
CA ILE A 153 -8.04 -0.76 6.82
C ILE A 153 -8.25 -0.16 5.42
N PRO A 154 -9.01 0.95 5.28
CA PRO A 154 -9.38 1.45 3.97
C PRO A 154 -8.21 2.08 3.20
N ILE A 155 -7.34 2.78 3.91
CA ILE A 155 -6.19 3.51 3.35
C ILE A 155 -4.98 3.39 4.28
N ILE A 156 -3.79 3.60 3.73
CA ILE A 156 -2.51 3.61 4.47
C ILE A 156 -1.75 4.93 4.35
N ASN A 157 -2.29 5.89 3.62
CA ASN A 157 -1.65 7.17 3.36
C ASN A 157 -2.60 8.33 3.65
N HIS A 158 -2.03 9.47 4.05
CA HIS A 158 -2.69 10.77 4.12
C HIS A 158 -3.02 11.29 2.72
N PHE A 159 -4.10 12.04 2.57
CA PHE A 159 -4.57 12.59 1.29
C PHE A 159 -4.81 11.53 0.23
N ALA A 160 -5.39 10.41 0.61
CA ALA A 160 -5.69 9.32 -0.32
C ALA A 160 -6.74 9.73 -1.35
N THR A 161 -6.52 9.33 -2.60
CA THR A 161 -7.49 9.53 -3.69
C THR A 161 -8.71 8.63 -3.48
N GLN A 162 -9.91 9.22 -3.44
CA GLN A 162 -11.13 8.45 -3.26
C GLN A 162 -11.46 7.58 -4.48
N GLY A 163 -11.96 6.38 -4.24
CA GLY A 163 -12.18 5.37 -5.29
C GLY A 163 -10.89 4.74 -5.81
N SER A 164 -9.74 5.10 -5.21
CA SER A 164 -8.40 4.60 -5.50
C SER A 164 -7.61 4.45 -4.20
N SER A 165 -6.30 4.55 -4.26
CA SER A 165 -5.42 4.68 -3.10
C SER A 165 -4.35 5.74 -3.40
N GLY A 166 -3.28 5.80 -2.66
CA GLY A 166 -2.20 6.76 -2.90
C GLY A 166 -2.08 7.76 -1.79
N GLY A 167 -1.78 8.99 -2.11
CA GLY A 167 -1.49 10.04 -1.13
C GLY A 167 0.00 10.40 -1.11
N VAL A 168 0.43 11.18 -0.13
CA VAL A 168 1.81 11.73 -0.11
C VAL A 168 2.66 11.21 1.03
N VAL A 169 2.06 10.81 2.15
CA VAL A 169 2.75 10.35 3.38
C VAL A 169 1.97 9.21 4.01
N GLY A 170 2.66 8.19 4.51
CA GLY A 170 2.04 7.04 5.19
C GLY A 170 1.44 7.39 6.55
N ILE A 171 0.24 6.86 6.84
CA ILE A 171 -0.43 6.98 8.14
C ILE A 171 0.21 6.03 9.18
N ILE A 172 0.74 4.89 8.74
CA ILE A 172 1.28 3.88 9.64
C ILE A 172 2.57 4.37 10.30
N ASN A 173 2.61 4.41 11.62
CA ASN A 173 3.81 4.75 12.34
C ASN A 173 4.83 3.59 12.24
N PRO A 174 6.02 3.82 11.62
CA PRO A 174 7.04 2.77 11.45
C PRO A 174 7.58 2.23 12.78
N ASP A 175 7.53 3.00 13.88
CA ASP A 175 7.99 2.56 15.20
C ASP A 175 7.15 1.40 15.75
N PHE A 176 5.94 1.19 15.23
CA PHE A 176 5.04 0.10 15.62
C PHE A 176 5.14 -1.11 14.71
N VAL A 177 5.75 -0.98 13.55
CA VAL A 177 5.85 -2.08 12.59
C VAL A 177 6.82 -3.13 13.12
N ARG A 178 6.37 -4.38 13.21
CA ARG A 178 7.22 -5.55 13.42
C ARG A 178 7.67 -6.14 12.10
N GLU A 179 6.74 -6.30 11.16
CA GLU A 179 6.98 -6.79 9.82
C GLU A 179 5.85 -6.38 8.88
N VAL A 180 6.14 -6.27 7.60
CA VAL A 180 5.15 -6.10 6.54
C VAL A 180 5.23 -7.30 5.62
N ASN A 181 4.15 -8.08 5.58
CA ASN A 181 3.98 -9.19 4.68
C ASN A 181 3.28 -8.70 3.42
N PHE A 182 3.95 -8.77 2.31
CA PHE A 182 3.47 -8.23 1.05
C PHE A 182 3.34 -9.33 -0.01
N TYR A 183 2.14 -9.46 -0.54
CA TYR A 183 1.80 -10.45 -1.56
C TYR A 183 1.53 -9.70 -2.87
N THR A 184 2.32 -9.97 -3.91
CA THR A 184 2.15 -9.42 -5.26
C THR A 184 1.38 -10.36 -6.19
N GLY A 185 0.86 -11.45 -5.65
CA GLY A 185 0.06 -12.49 -6.27
C GLY A 185 -0.11 -13.66 -5.33
N ALA A 186 -0.77 -14.73 -5.76
CA ALA A 186 -1.00 -15.93 -4.94
C ALA A 186 -1.57 -15.61 -3.54
N PHE A 187 -2.51 -14.65 -3.46
CA PHE A 187 -3.06 -14.17 -2.19
C PHE A 187 -3.70 -15.30 -1.40
N PRO A 188 -3.53 -15.37 -0.05
CA PRO A 188 -4.25 -16.29 0.79
C PRO A 188 -5.78 -16.11 0.65
N THR A 189 -6.55 -17.19 0.82
CA THR A 189 -8.00 -17.14 0.59
C THR A 189 -8.77 -16.28 1.58
N ASN A 190 -8.25 -16.10 2.78
CA ASN A 190 -8.80 -15.21 3.81
C ASN A 190 -8.52 -13.71 3.55
N ARG A 191 -7.96 -13.38 2.41
CA ARG A 191 -7.71 -12.01 1.93
C ARG A 191 -8.44 -11.79 0.60
N PRO A 192 -9.76 -11.56 0.63
CA PRO A 192 -10.57 -11.30 -0.57
C PRO A 192 -10.45 -9.84 -1.03
N ASN A 193 -11.17 -9.53 -2.11
CA ASN A 193 -11.38 -8.18 -2.62
C ASN A 193 -10.09 -7.48 -3.09
N ALA A 194 -9.05 -8.24 -3.48
CA ALA A 194 -7.79 -7.77 -4.02
C ALA A 194 -7.54 -8.35 -5.41
N LEU A 195 -7.00 -7.53 -6.33
CA LEU A 195 -6.59 -7.96 -7.67
C LEU A 195 -5.09 -7.83 -7.90
N SER A 196 -4.40 -6.93 -7.20
CA SER A 196 -2.98 -6.64 -7.46
C SER A 196 -2.07 -6.93 -6.28
N SER A 197 -2.41 -6.50 -5.07
CA SER A 197 -1.65 -6.87 -3.89
C SER A 197 -2.47 -6.98 -2.61
N VAL A 198 -1.90 -7.71 -1.67
CA VAL A 198 -2.33 -7.73 -0.27
C VAL A 198 -1.15 -7.33 0.60
N MET A 199 -1.34 -6.34 1.45
CA MET A 199 -0.38 -5.92 2.47
C MET A 199 -0.93 -6.28 3.85
N ASP A 200 -0.21 -7.11 4.59
CA ASP A 200 -0.55 -7.50 5.98
C ASP A 200 0.54 -6.96 6.92
N ILE A 201 0.25 -5.83 7.56
CA ILE A 201 1.14 -5.13 8.49
C ILE A 201 0.95 -5.75 9.87
N ARG A 202 2.05 -6.21 10.46
CA ARG A 202 2.09 -6.72 11.82
C ARG A 202 2.74 -5.70 12.73
N GLN A 203 2.02 -5.31 13.77
CA GLN A 203 2.54 -4.41 14.79
C GLN A 203 3.34 -5.19 15.85
N LYS A 204 4.34 -4.54 16.45
CA LYS A 204 4.97 -5.05 17.68
C LYS A 204 3.96 -5.01 18.83
N ASP A 205 4.22 -5.78 19.87
CA ASP A 205 3.53 -5.63 21.16
C ASP A 205 4.27 -4.60 22.01
N GLY A 206 3.60 -3.98 22.97
CA GLY A 206 4.25 -3.08 23.92
C GLY A 206 5.26 -3.82 24.81
N SER A 207 6.23 -3.10 25.31
CA SER A 207 7.23 -3.66 26.23
C SER A 207 6.58 -4.24 27.49
N ARG A 208 7.23 -5.24 28.09
CA ARG A 208 6.77 -5.89 29.34
C ARG A 208 7.59 -5.49 30.57
N ASP A 209 8.74 -4.81 30.36
CA ASP A 209 9.62 -4.41 31.45
C ASP A 209 9.25 -3.05 32.06
N ARG A 210 9.09 -2.05 31.21
CA ARG A 210 8.82 -0.67 31.64
C ARG A 210 8.17 0.13 30.49
N ILE A 211 7.77 1.35 30.81
CA ILE A 211 7.30 2.31 29.81
C ILE A 211 8.51 2.86 29.06
N HIS A 212 8.46 2.74 27.73
CA HIS A 212 9.40 3.37 26.81
C HIS A 212 8.71 4.54 26.13
N THR A 213 9.44 5.61 25.93
CA THR A 213 8.97 6.81 25.27
C THR A 213 9.92 7.19 24.13
N GLN A 214 9.38 7.55 23.00
CA GLN A 214 10.15 8.07 21.88
C GLN A 214 9.57 9.40 21.42
N LEU A 215 10.45 10.37 21.24
CA LEU A 215 10.18 11.66 20.62
C LEU A 215 10.94 11.73 19.31
N GLY A 216 10.29 12.18 18.24
CA GLY A 216 10.89 12.33 16.93
C GLY A 216 10.52 13.67 16.31
N ILE A 217 11.48 14.28 15.65
CA ILE A 217 11.25 15.38 14.70
C ILE A 217 11.86 14.90 13.39
N GLY A 218 10.99 14.63 12.40
CA GLY A 218 11.36 14.09 11.09
C GLY A 218 11.47 15.18 10.03
N ALA A 219 11.39 14.76 8.77
CA ALA A 219 11.39 15.67 7.63
C ALA A 219 10.10 16.48 7.51
N SER A 220 8.98 15.90 7.91
CA SER A 220 7.62 16.42 7.66
C SER A 220 6.76 16.55 8.92
N ASP A 221 7.15 15.91 10.03
CA ASP A 221 6.32 15.79 11.23
C ASP A 221 7.13 15.72 12.52
N ALA A 222 6.43 16.02 13.62
CA ALA A 222 6.83 15.70 14.98
C ALA A 222 6.00 14.50 15.47
N ALA A 223 6.67 13.52 16.06
CA ALA A 223 6.08 12.27 16.51
C ALA A 223 6.33 12.03 18.02
N PHE A 224 5.29 11.58 18.70
CA PHE A 224 5.35 11.04 20.05
C PHE A 224 4.89 9.59 20.03
N THR A 225 5.69 8.71 20.62
CA THR A 225 5.37 7.28 20.72
C THR A 225 5.65 6.82 22.15
N MET A 226 4.75 6.02 22.72
CA MET A 226 4.92 5.42 24.05
C MET A 226 4.42 3.99 24.02
N ASP A 227 5.16 3.09 24.65
CA ASP A 227 4.76 1.69 24.82
C ASP A 227 5.19 1.15 26.17
N GLY A 228 4.47 0.16 26.69
CA GLY A 228 4.81 -0.44 27.97
C GLY A 228 3.74 -1.38 28.52
N PRO A 229 3.96 -1.91 29.76
CA PRO A 229 3.02 -2.80 30.42
C PRO A 229 1.88 -2.03 31.10
N ILE A 230 0.71 -2.69 31.19
CA ILE A 230 -0.40 -2.32 32.08
C ILE A 230 -0.69 -3.54 32.98
N GLY A 231 -0.03 -3.61 34.13
CA GLY A 231 -0.03 -4.82 34.96
C GLY A 231 0.68 -5.99 34.26
N ASP A 232 0.47 -7.21 34.75
CA ASP A 232 1.24 -8.39 34.32
C ASP A 232 0.73 -9.04 33.02
N LYS A 233 -0.51 -8.72 32.60
CA LYS A 233 -1.20 -9.43 31.52
C LYS A 233 -1.46 -8.57 30.30
N SER A 234 -1.12 -7.29 30.35
CA SER A 234 -1.42 -6.40 29.22
C SER A 234 -0.28 -5.47 28.88
N THR A 235 -0.23 -5.13 27.61
CA THR A 235 0.70 -4.14 27.06
C THR A 235 -0.05 -3.17 26.17
N PHE A 236 0.51 -1.98 26.01
CA PHE A 236 -0.03 -0.97 25.12
C PHE A 236 1.05 -0.33 24.25
N ILE A 237 0.63 0.19 23.12
CA ILE A 237 1.40 1.11 22.28
C ILE A 237 0.48 2.25 21.90
N VAL A 238 0.97 3.49 21.98
CA VAL A 238 0.24 4.69 21.55
C VAL A 238 1.17 5.63 20.82
N SER A 239 0.68 6.27 19.75
CA SER A 239 1.41 7.31 19.06
C SER A 239 0.48 8.43 18.62
N ALA A 240 1.07 9.62 18.54
CA ALA A 240 0.48 10.80 17.88
C ALA A 240 1.55 11.47 17.04
N ARG A 241 1.18 11.87 15.80
CA ARG A 241 2.05 12.65 14.91
C ARG A 241 1.32 13.91 14.48
N GLN A 242 2.05 14.98 14.34
CA GLN A 242 1.59 16.26 13.79
C GLN A 242 2.55 16.74 12.73
N SER A 243 2.01 17.04 11.56
CA SER A 243 2.77 17.54 10.42
C SER A 243 3.04 19.03 10.55
N TYR A 244 4.21 19.43 10.06
CA TYR A 244 4.55 20.82 9.73
C TYR A 244 4.90 20.98 8.24
N LEU A 245 4.43 20.07 7.42
CA LEU A 245 4.70 19.99 5.98
C LEU A 245 4.27 21.28 5.24
N GLN A 246 3.22 21.94 5.71
CA GLN A 246 2.79 23.25 5.20
C GLN A 246 3.89 24.32 5.23
N LEU A 247 4.73 24.34 6.30
CA LEU A 247 5.83 25.30 6.41
C LEU A 247 6.90 25.03 5.36
N LEU A 248 7.26 23.76 5.19
CA LEU A 248 8.20 23.33 4.16
C LEU A 248 7.68 23.66 2.76
N PHE A 249 6.42 23.36 2.48
CA PHE A 249 5.79 23.58 1.17
C PHE A 249 5.66 25.08 0.85
N LYS A 250 5.34 25.91 1.86
CA LYS A 250 5.34 27.36 1.70
C LYS A 250 6.76 27.89 1.39
N PHE A 251 7.78 27.37 2.09
CA PHE A 251 9.17 27.77 1.89
C PHE A 251 9.70 27.42 0.49
N ILE A 252 9.34 26.25 -0.06
CA ILE A 252 9.73 25.84 -1.42
C ILE A 252 8.76 26.33 -2.50
N GLY A 253 7.74 27.12 -2.14
CA GLY A 253 6.83 27.77 -3.06
C GLY A 253 5.83 26.84 -3.72
N LEU A 254 5.32 25.80 -3.03
CA LEU A 254 4.28 24.94 -3.59
C LEU A 254 2.89 25.62 -3.50
N PRO A 255 2.01 25.37 -4.49
CA PRO A 255 0.68 26.02 -4.56
C PRO A 255 -0.32 25.46 -3.55
N PHE A 256 0.02 24.43 -2.81
CA PHE A 256 -0.82 23.78 -1.80
C PHE A 256 -0.04 23.54 -0.51
N LEU A 257 -0.72 23.67 0.61
CA LEU A 257 -0.15 23.63 1.97
C LEU A 257 -0.85 22.54 2.80
N PRO A 258 -0.36 21.30 2.74
CA PRO A 258 -0.94 20.19 3.47
C PRO A 258 -0.56 20.20 4.95
N THR A 259 -1.51 19.83 5.80
CA THR A 259 -1.28 19.47 7.20
C THR A 259 -1.97 18.16 7.51
N TYR A 260 -1.35 17.33 8.33
CA TYR A 260 -1.97 16.11 8.83
C TYR A 260 -1.68 15.89 10.30
N ASN A 261 -2.60 15.18 10.94
CA ASN A 261 -2.43 14.62 12.27
C ASN A 261 -2.86 13.17 12.23
N ASP A 262 -2.15 12.28 12.89
CA ASP A 262 -2.56 10.88 13.02
C ASP A 262 -2.32 10.33 14.42
N PHE A 263 -3.10 9.28 14.70
CA PHE A 263 -3.11 8.59 15.99
C PHE A 263 -3.14 7.10 15.75
N GLN A 264 -2.33 6.37 16.48
CA GLN A 264 -2.31 4.91 16.43
C GLN A 264 -2.24 4.35 17.82
N VAL A 265 -3.03 3.29 18.09
CA VAL A 265 -3.07 2.61 19.37
C VAL A 265 -3.20 1.11 19.17
N LYS A 266 -2.50 0.34 20.02
CA LYS A 266 -2.72 -1.09 20.19
C LYS A 266 -2.70 -1.38 21.68
N TYR A 267 -3.71 -2.09 22.16
CA TYR A 267 -3.77 -2.66 23.49
C TYR A 267 -3.91 -4.18 23.37
N LYS A 268 -3.01 -4.92 24.00
CA LYS A 268 -3.02 -6.38 24.02
C LYS A 268 -3.24 -6.87 25.45
N TYR A 269 -4.19 -7.78 25.62
CA TYR A 269 -4.54 -8.39 26.89
C TYR A 269 -4.51 -9.91 26.79
N GLN A 270 -3.62 -10.54 27.55
CA GLN A 270 -3.54 -11.99 27.71
C GLN A 270 -4.51 -12.41 28.81
N ILE A 271 -5.74 -12.81 28.43
CA ILE A 271 -6.78 -13.22 29.37
C ILE A 271 -6.30 -14.42 30.17
N ASN A 272 -5.79 -15.44 29.49
CA ASN A 272 -5.12 -16.62 30.00
C ASN A 272 -4.24 -17.25 28.90
N SER A 273 -3.57 -18.37 29.16
CA SER A 273 -2.70 -19.05 28.20
C SER A 273 -3.38 -19.38 26.86
N LYS A 274 -4.69 -19.62 26.86
CA LYS A 274 -5.46 -20.02 25.66
C LYS A 274 -6.26 -18.89 25.03
N ASN A 275 -6.29 -17.69 25.62
CA ASN A 275 -7.17 -16.59 25.12
C ASN A 275 -6.45 -15.25 25.15
N GLU A 276 -6.45 -14.58 24.02
CA GLU A 276 -5.81 -13.28 23.78
C GLU A 276 -6.80 -12.31 23.14
N LEU A 277 -6.82 -11.07 23.61
CA LEU A 277 -7.60 -9.97 23.04
C LEU A 277 -6.65 -8.83 22.65
N SER A 278 -6.77 -8.33 21.43
CA SER A 278 -6.11 -7.10 21.00
C SER A 278 -7.13 -6.06 20.55
N ILE A 279 -6.96 -4.82 20.99
CA ILE A 279 -7.75 -3.67 20.52
C ILE A 279 -6.80 -2.78 19.73
N ILE A 280 -7.24 -2.36 18.53
CA ILE A 280 -6.44 -1.61 17.57
C ILE A 280 -7.23 -0.37 17.18
N GLY A 281 -6.56 0.77 17.15
CA GLY A 281 -7.08 2.03 16.64
C GLY A 281 -6.06 2.71 15.74
N LEU A 282 -6.54 3.27 14.65
CA LEU A 282 -5.78 4.09 13.70
C LEU A 282 -6.70 5.22 13.26
N GLY A 283 -6.20 6.46 13.16
CA GLY A 283 -6.98 7.57 12.68
C GLY A 283 -6.10 8.69 12.16
N ALA A 284 -6.63 9.46 11.18
CA ALA A 284 -5.95 10.59 10.58
C ALA A 284 -6.92 11.73 10.26
N ILE A 285 -6.41 12.96 10.34
CA ILE A 285 -7.10 14.20 9.98
C ILE A 285 -6.18 14.98 9.04
N ASP A 286 -6.65 15.22 7.83
CA ASP A 286 -5.90 15.85 6.75
C ASP A 286 -6.60 17.12 6.29
N ASN A 287 -5.82 18.20 6.15
CA ASN A 287 -6.28 19.44 5.58
C ASN A 287 -5.26 19.99 4.57
N MET A 288 -5.72 20.36 3.40
CA MET A 288 -4.90 20.98 2.37
C MET A 288 -5.57 22.28 1.94
N ILE A 289 -4.92 23.39 2.22
CA ILE A 289 -5.32 24.72 1.78
C ILE A 289 -4.44 25.18 0.61
N LEU A 290 -4.91 26.14 -0.16
CA LEU A 290 -4.15 26.73 -1.27
C LEU A 290 -3.22 27.84 -0.79
N ASN A 291 -2.04 27.93 -1.40
CA ASN A 291 -1.08 29.01 -1.16
C ASN A 291 -1.38 30.19 -2.09
N THR A 292 -2.42 30.95 -1.75
CA THR A 292 -2.92 32.05 -2.60
C THR A 292 -1.93 33.21 -2.76
N ASP A 293 -0.89 33.32 -1.90
CA ASP A 293 0.18 34.31 -2.08
C ASP A 293 0.86 34.17 -3.44
N LEU A 294 0.91 32.95 -3.99
CA LEU A 294 1.49 32.67 -5.30
C LEU A 294 0.65 33.17 -6.49
N GLN A 295 -0.57 33.65 -6.26
CA GLN A 295 -1.34 34.29 -7.33
C GLN A 295 -0.63 35.55 -7.86
N GLU A 296 0.03 36.30 -6.96
CA GLU A 296 0.79 37.51 -7.30
C GLU A 296 2.27 37.22 -7.51
N GLU A 297 2.89 36.43 -6.64
CA GLU A 297 4.34 36.24 -6.58
C GLU A 297 4.83 34.97 -7.30
N GLY A 298 3.92 34.07 -7.67
CA GLY A 298 4.26 32.76 -8.21
C GLY A 298 4.73 32.75 -9.66
N THR A 299 5.39 31.65 -10.04
CA THR A 299 5.67 31.33 -11.45
C THR A 299 4.37 31.04 -12.19
N GLU A 300 4.44 31.02 -13.51
CA GLU A 300 3.31 30.70 -14.36
C GLU A 300 2.71 29.31 -14.07
N ALA A 301 3.56 28.30 -13.91
CA ALA A 301 3.13 26.95 -13.56
C ALA A 301 2.45 26.90 -12.17
N GLN A 302 2.92 27.66 -11.18
CA GLN A 302 2.30 27.73 -9.85
C GLN A 302 0.92 28.38 -9.91
N ARG A 303 0.76 29.49 -10.65
CA ARG A 303 -0.54 30.13 -10.88
C ARG A 303 -1.52 29.22 -11.59
N TYR A 304 -1.06 28.53 -12.64
CA TYR A 304 -1.88 27.53 -13.35
C TYR A 304 -2.42 26.44 -12.40
N LEU A 305 -1.55 25.90 -11.54
CA LEU A 305 -1.98 24.91 -10.55
C LEU A 305 -3.03 25.47 -9.59
N LEU A 306 -2.87 26.71 -9.10
CA LEU A 306 -3.85 27.37 -8.25
C LEU A 306 -5.21 27.57 -8.93
N ASP A 307 -5.24 27.81 -10.24
CA ASP A 307 -6.47 28.05 -10.97
C ASP A 307 -7.41 26.83 -10.95
N TYR A 308 -6.88 25.61 -10.93
CA TYR A 308 -7.73 24.41 -10.96
C TYR A 308 -7.73 23.57 -9.68
N LEU A 309 -6.71 23.65 -8.83
CA LEU A 309 -6.64 22.83 -7.61
C LEU A 309 -7.81 23.19 -6.64
N PRO A 310 -8.57 22.20 -6.15
CA PRO A 310 -9.52 22.42 -5.07
C PRO A 310 -8.84 22.38 -3.69
N VAL A 311 -9.55 22.85 -2.68
CA VAL A 311 -9.22 22.60 -1.27
C VAL A 311 -9.65 21.19 -0.92
N TYR A 312 -8.79 20.42 -0.22
CA TYR A 312 -9.08 19.06 0.23
C TYR A 312 -9.12 18.97 1.75
N GLN A 313 -10.10 18.21 2.24
CA GLN A 313 -10.21 17.83 3.64
C GLN A 313 -10.54 16.34 3.70
N GLN A 314 -9.80 15.59 4.50
CA GLN A 314 -10.04 14.16 4.69
C GLN A 314 -9.89 13.81 6.17
N TRP A 315 -10.73 12.95 6.69
CA TRP A 315 -10.46 12.30 7.95
C TRP A 315 -10.96 10.87 7.93
N ASN A 316 -10.23 10.03 8.64
CA ASN A 316 -10.53 8.61 8.68
C ASN A 316 -10.21 8.02 10.05
N TYR A 317 -10.86 6.91 10.36
CA TYR A 317 -10.47 6.05 11.45
C TYR A 317 -10.79 4.60 11.19
N THR A 318 -10.01 3.73 11.80
CA THR A 318 -10.30 2.30 11.96
C THR A 318 -10.16 1.97 13.44
N VAL A 319 -11.20 1.34 14.00
CA VAL A 319 -11.17 0.77 15.35
C VAL A 319 -11.59 -0.68 15.26
N GLY A 320 -10.90 -1.57 15.95
CA GLY A 320 -11.27 -2.97 15.94
C GLY A 320 -10.71 -3.77 17.11
N ALA A 321 -11.28 -4.95 17.25
CA ALA A 321 -10.89 -5.95 18.23
C ALA A 321 -10.55 -7.27 17.53
N VAL A 322 -9.46 -7.90 17.95
CA VAL A 322 -9.04 -9.23 17.51
C VAL A 322 -9.02 -10.13 18.73
N TYR A 323 -9.90 -11.11 18.74
CA TYR A 323 -9.91 -12.13 19.78
C TYR A 323 -9.40 -13.45 19.22
N LYS A 324 -8.38 -14.04 19.87
CA LYS A 324 -7.82 -15.33 19.53
C LYS A 324 -8.05 -16.34 20.63
N ARG A 325 -8.45 -17.53 20.24
CA ARG A 325 -8.63 -18.68 21.12
C ARG A 325 -7.79 -19.84 20.64
N PHE A 326 -6.87 -20.28 21.43
CA PHE A 326 -6.01 -21.44 21.18
C PHE A 326 -6.61 -22.69 21.83
N SER A 327 -6.65 -23.77 21.09
CA SER A 327 -7.11 -25.08 21.52
C SER A 327 -6.15 -26.14 21.01
N ASP A 328 -6.17 -27.33 21.58
CA ASP A 328 -5.20 -28.38 21.27
C ASP A 328 -5.19 -28.81 19.80
N ASN A 329 -6.33 -28.71 19.08
CA ASN A 329 -6.48 -29.15 17.69
C ASN A 329 -6.78 -28.02 16.70
N TYR A 330 -7.06 -26.82 17.14
CA TYR A 330 -7.41 -25.69 16.28
C TYR A 330 -7.15 -24.35 16.98
N PHE A 331 -7.04 -23.30 16.23
CA PHE A 331 -7.14 -21.95 16.78
C PHE A 331 -8.17 -21.12 16.02
N ASP A 332 -8.90 -20.31 16.79
CA ASP A 332 -9.90 -19.39 16.30
C ASP A 332 -9.39 -17.95 16.34
N SER A 333 -9.77 -17.17 15.32
CA SER A 333 -9.57 -15.73 15.32
C SER A 333 -10.90 -15.05 14.93
N TRP A 334 -11.30 -14.09 15.76
CA TRP A 334 -12.47 -13.26 15.53
C TRP A 334 -11.99 -11.83 15.32
N PHE A 335 -12.46 -11.21 14.26
CA PHE A 335 -12.13 -9.83 13.91
C PHE A 335 -13.41 -9.03 13.85
N LEU A 336 -13.52 -8.02 14.72
CA LEU A 336 -14.61 -7.05 14.70
C LEU A 336 -13.99 -5.68 14.45
N SER A 337 -14.48 -4.93 13.45
CA SER A 337 -13.96 -3.61 13.16
C SER A 337 -14.99 -2.65 12.60
N ARG A 338 -14.72 -1.37 12.78
CA ARG A 338 -15.41 -0.27 12.13
C ARG A 338 -14.38 0.64 11.46
N ASN A 339 -14.59 0.89 10.18
CA ASN A 339 -13.84 1.87 9.38
C ASN A 339 -14.74 3.04 9.05
N MET A 340 -14.16 4.23 8.93
CA MET A 340 -14.80 5.40 8.37
C MET A 340 -13.77 6.22 7.60
N LEU A 341 -14.16 6.66 6.40
CA LEU A 341 -13.37 7.55 5.55
C LEU A 341 -14.29 8.64 5.03
N ARG A 342 -13.99 9.89 5.40
CA ARG A 342 -14.68 11.08 4.89
C ARG A 342 -13.75 11.84 3.97
N ASN A 343 -14.25 12.17 2.78
CA ASN A 343 -13.60 13.05 1.83
C ASN A 343 -14.47 14.28 1.60
N LYS A 344 -13.82 15.43 1.51
CA LYS A 344 -14.44 16.69 1.12
C LYS A 344 -13.47 17.46 0.24
N ASN A 345 -13.95 17.95 -0.88
CA ASN A 345 -13.22 18.93 -1.67
C ASN A 345 -14.16 19.99 -2.23
N PHE A 346 -13.63 21.18 -2.41
CA PHE A 346 -14.39 22.28 -2.97
C PHE A 346 -13.48 23.28 -3.69
N LYS A 347 -14.07 24.00 -4.64
CA LYS A 347 -13.39 25.02 -5.43
C LYS A 347 -14.27 26.26 -5.56
N TYR A 348 -13.66 27.43 -5.36
CA TYR A 348 -14.24 28.71 -5.68
C TYR A 348 -13.68 29.24 -7.01
N PRO A 349 -14.47 29.99 -7.81
CA PRO A 349 -13.95 30.71 -8.97
C PRO A 349 -12.81 31.65 -8.55
N ASP A 350 -11.69 31.60 -9.24
CA ASP A 350 -10.49 32.42 -8.97
C ASP A 350 -9.97 32.34 -7.52
N ASN A 351 -10.32 31.27 -6.78
CA ASN A 351 -10.07 31.08 -5.34
C ASN A 351 -10.71 32.17 -4.43
N ASP A 352 -11.71 32.89 -4.91
CA ASP A 352 -12.43 33.92 -4.19
C ASP A 352 -13.62 33.32 -3.42
N ASP A 353 -13.52 33.21 -2.11
CA ASP A 353 -14.52 32.62 -1.22
C ASP A 353 -15.78 33.49 -1.00
N SER A 354 -15.78 34.72 -1.50
CA SER A 354 -16.98 35.59 -1.55
C SER A 354 -17.96 35.16 -2.66
N ARG A 355 -17.52 34.33 -3.61
CA ARG A 355 -18.32 33.84 -4.74
C ARG A 355 -18.87 32.43 -4.48
N PRO A 356 -20.00 32.04 -5.11
CA PRO A 356 -20.51 30.68 -5.03
C PRO A 356 -19.48 29.65 -5.52
N LYS A 357 -19.43 28.50 -4.85
CA LYS A 357 -18.56 27.39 -5.27
C LYS A 357 -18.95 26.86 -6.65
N ILE A 358 -17.95 26.56 -7.47
CA ILE A 358 -18.12 25.85 -8.74
C ILE A 358 -18.05 24.32 -8.57
N SER A 359 -17.48 23.85 -7.47
CA SER A 359 -17.48 22.45 -7.07
C SER A 359 -17.55 22.34 -5.55
N ASP A 360 -18.45 21.50 -5.05
CA ASP A 360 -18.55 21.12 -3.64
C ASP A 360 -18.90 19.62 -3.58
N TYR A 361 -17.97 18.83 -3.06
CA TYR A 361 -18.06 17.38 -2.97
C TYR A 361 -17.84 16.93 -1.55
N ARG A 362 -18.67 16.02 -1.07
CA ARG A 362 -18.49 15.33 0.20
C ARG A 362 -18.94 13.89 0.08
N SER A 363 -18.17 12.99 0.67
CA SER A 363 -18.58 11.59 0.83
C SER A 363 -18.15 11.01 2.16
N ASP A 364 -18.92 10.04 2.63
CA ASP A 364 -18.65 9.23 3.81
C ASP A 364 -18.73 7.75 3.44
N GLU A 365 -17.65 7.02 3.68
CA GLU A 365 -17.58 5.56 3.55
C GLU A 365 -17.47 4.95 4.95
N VAL A 366 -18.49 4.23 5.39
CA VAL A 366 -18.52 3.58 6.70
C VAL A 366 -18.67 2.07 6.51
N GLU A 367 -17.79 1.28 7.15
CA GLU A 367 -17.86 -0.18 7.11
C GLU A 367 -17.79 -0.77 8.51
N ASN A 368 -18.72 -1.67 8.82
CA ASN A 368 -18.70 -2.48 10.04
C ASN A 368 -18.48 -3.93 9.63
N LYS A 369 -17.39 -4.54 10.09
CA LYS A 369 -16.94 -5.85 9.62
C LYS A 369 -16.86 -6.83 10.78
N LEU A 370 -17.40 -8.03 10.57
CA LEU A 370 -17.20 -9.20 11.43
C LEU A 370 -16.63 -10.33 10.58
N ARG A 371 -15.48 -10.89 10.96
CA ARG A 371 -14.85 -12.02 10.29
C ARG A 371 -14.41 -13.05 11.32
N PHE A 372 -14.66 -14.30 10.99
CA PHE A 372 -14.21 -15.47 11.75
C PHE A 372 -13.27 -16.31 10.89
N GLU A 373 -12.19 -16.78 11.49
CA GLU A 373 -11.23 -17.70 10.89
C GLU A 373 -10.94 -18.84 11.85
N ARG A 374 -10.95 -20.09 11.37
CA ARG A 374 -10.49 -21.25 12.12
C ARG A 374 -9.42 -21.98 11.34
N SER A 375 -8.31 -22.22 12.00
CA SER A 375 -7.19 -22.99 11.45
C SER A 375 -7.08 -24.33 12.18
N TYR A 376 -6.93 -25.40 11.39
CA TYR A 376 -6.67 -26.77 11.83
C TYR A 376 -5.26 -27.14 11.37
N PRO A 377 -4.21 -26.91 12.15
CA PRO A 377 -2.83 -27.19 11.74
C PRO A 377 -2.46 -28.67 11.76
N ASP A 378 -3.21 -29.52 12.48
CA ASP A 378 -2.88 -30.93 12.78
C ASP A 378 -3.65 -31.95 11.97
N LEU A 379 -4.54 -31.51 11.11
CA LEU A 379 -5.12 -32.43 10.15
C LEU A 379 -4.03 -32.95 9.19
N PRO A 380 -4.22 -34.13 8.59
CA PRO A 380 -3.29 -34.63 7.57
C PRO A 380 -2.94 -33.62 6.47
N VAL A 381 -3.83 -32.65 6.26
CA VAL A 381 -3.64 -31.44 5.45
C VAL A 381 -4.06 -30.23 6.30
N LYS A 382 -3.19 -29.26 6.46
CA LYS A 382 -3.50 -28.01 7.20
C LYS A 382 -4.71 -27.33 6.55
N LEU A 383 -5.75 -27.05 7.33
CA LEU A 383 -7.00 -26.48 6.83
C LEU A 383 -7.30 -25.14 7.49
N LEU A 384 -7.58 -24.13 6.67
CA LEU A 384 -8.09 -22.83 7.09
C LEU A 384 -9.49 -22.63 6.53
N VAL A 385 -10.47 -22.34 7.39
CA VAL A 385 -11.84 -22.03 6.99
C VAL A 385 -12.29 -20.74 7.64
N GLY A 386 -13.18 -20.02 6.99
CA GLY A 386 -13.73 -18.81 7.60
C GLY A 386 -14.84 -18.19 6.78
N ALA A 387 -15.48 -17.22 7.43
CA ALA A 387 -16.53 -16.42 6.85
C ALA A 387 -16.53 -15.01 7.46
N GLY A 388 -17.15 -14.09 6.74
CA GLY A 388 -17.30 -12.73 7.22
C GLY A 388 -18.51 -12.04 6.62
N VAL A 389 -18.97 -11.01 7.32
CA VAL A 389 -20.03 -10.12 6.89
C VAL A 389 -19.59 -8.69 7.10
N THR A 390 -19.97 -7.82 6.16
CA THR A 390 -19.72 -6.38 6.22
C THR A 390 -21.01 -5.64 5.95
N TYR A 391 -21.37 -4.73 6.85
CA TYR A 391 -22.37 -3.72 6.61
C TYR A 391 -21.68 -2.42 6.28
N SER A 392 -21.94 -1.88 5.10
CA SER A 392 -21.38 -0.63 4.61
C SER A 392 -22.46 0.40 4.37
N ARG A 393 -22.17 1.65 4.72
CA ARG A 393 -22.97 2.81 4.35
C ARG A 393 -22.09 3.79 3.61
N TYR A 394 -22.52 4.17 2.41
CA TYR A 394 -21.91 5.19 1.58
C TYR A 394 -22.86 6.36 1.42
N GLU A 395 -22.40 7.56 1.76
CA GLU A 395 -23.12 8.81 1.57
C GLU A 395 -22.30 9.71 0.64
N ASN A 396 -22.97 10.41 -0.27
CA ASN A 396 -22.34 11.35 -1.18
C ASN A 396 -23.25 12.56 -1.38
N GLU A 397 -22.64 13.73 -1.39
CA GLU A 397 -23.23 15.01 -1.79
C GLU A 397 -22.31 15.61 -2.86
N THR A 398 -22.79 15.72 -4.09
CA THR A 398 -22.08 16.30 -5.23
C THR A 398 -22.85 17.48 -5.78
N ASN A 399 -22.18 18.63 -5.88
CA ASN A 399 -22.65 19.81 -6.57
C ASN A 399 -21.47 20.38 -7.36
N ARG A 400 -21.47 20.19 -8.68
CA ARG A 400 -20.38 20.69 -9.53
C ARG A 400 -20.89 21.14 -10.90
N MET A 401 -20.27 22.18 -11.44
CA MET A 401 -20.46 22.56 -12.83
C MET A 401 -19.79 21.55 -13.74
N ILE A 402 -20.44 21.17 -14.81
CA ILE A 402 -19.91 20.32 -15.89
C ILE A 402 -20.23 20.95 -17.23
N PHE A 403 -19.41 20.68 -18.23
CA PHE A 403 -19.71 21.00 -19.62
C PHE A 403 -20.12 19.70 -20.33
N SER A 404 -21.39 19.64 -20.75
CA SER A 404 -21.92 18.48 -21.44
C SER A 404 -22.95 18.91 -22.50
N ASN A 405 -23.02 18.18 -23.62
CA ASN A 405 -23.93 18.50 -24.73
C ASN A 405 -23.82 19.94 -25.25
N GLY A 406 -22.58 20.48 -25.25
CA GLY A 406 -22.31 21.84 -25.76
C GLY A 406 -22.76 22.98 -24.85
N SER A 407 -23.09 22.73 -23.59
CA SER A 407 -23.56 23.73 -22.63
C SER A 407 -23.06 23.49 -21.21
N LEU A 408 -23.06 24.57 -20.42
CA LEU A 408 -22.78 24.50 -18.98
C LEU A 408 -24.02 23.94 -18.26
N ASN A 409 -23.78 22.91 -17.45
CA ASN A 409 -24.81 22.26 -16.64
C ASN A 409 -24.32 22.16 -15.19
N ASN A 410 -25.24 22.02 -14.26
CA ASN A 410 -24.95 21.80 -12.86
C ASN A 410 -25.31 20.35 -12.49
N LEU A 411 -24.30 19.51 -12.21
CA LEU A 411 -24.52 18.16 -11.72
C LEU A 411 -24.76 18.21 -10.22
N LEU A 412 -25.98 17.87 -9.81
CA LEU A 412 -26.41 17.85 -8.41
C LEU A 412 -27.03 16.50 -8.07
N TYR A 413 -26.40 15.75 -7.19
CA TYR A 413 -27.01 14.53 -6.67
C TYR A 413 -26.57 14.21 -5.23
N ASN A 414 -27.45 13.50 -4.52
CA ASN A 414 -27.18 12.96 -3.19
C ASN A 414 -27.41 11.47 -3.21
N THR A 415 -26.49 10.72 -2.65
CA THR A 415 -26.60 9.26 -2.55
C THR A 415 -26.54 8.81 -1.10
N GLU A 416 -27.45 7.92 -0.74
CA GLU A 416 -27.35 7.04 0.42
C GLU A 416 -27.42 5.59 -0.08
N LEU A 417 -26.39 4.82 0.19
CA LEU A 417 -26.28 3.42 -0.23
C LEU A 417 -25.91 2.54 0.96
N ASP A 418 -26.86 1.68 1.36
CA ASP A 418 -26.62 0.64 2.34
C ASP A 418 -26.30 -0.69 1.62
N LEU A 419 -25.18 -1.30 1.99
CA LEU A 419 -24.68 -2.50 1.36
C LEU A 419 -24.32 -3.58 2.39
N TRP A 420 -24.93 -4.75 2.27
CA TRP A 420 -24.53 -5.96 2.98
C TRP A 420 -23.66 -6.83 2.07
N SER A 421 -22.42 -7.04 2.49
CA SER A 421 -21.45 -7.91 1.80
C SER A 421 -21.14 -9.11 2.67
N TYR A 422 -20.83 -10.23 2.03
CA TYR A 422 -20.42 -11.45 2.70
C TYR A 422 -19.22 -12.08 1.98
N GLN A 423 -18.49 -12.88 2.72
CA GLN A 423 -17.37 -13.67 2.23
C GLN A 423 -17.36 -15.04 2.89
N ALA A 424 -16.88 -16.04 2.16
CA ALA A 424 -16.59 -17.36 2.71
C ALA A 424 -15.35 -17.93 2.01
N PHE A 425 -14.54 -18.67 2.75
CA PHE A 425 -13.32 -19.24 2.20
C PHE A 425 -12.94 -20.55 2.90
N ILE A 426 -12.21 -21.37 2.14
CA ILE A 426 -11.54 -22.57 2.58
C ILE A 426 -10.19 -22.68 1.89
N GLN A 427 -9.17 -23.07 2.62
CA GLN A 427 -7.83 -23.31 2.08
C GLN A 427 -7.23 -24.54 2.72
N ALA A 428 -6.73 -25.44 1.88
CA ALA A 428 -6.00 -26.64 2.27
C ALA A 428 -4.56 -26.48 1.80
N SER A 429 -3.58 -26.69 2.69
CA SER A 429 -2.16 -26.56 2.36
C SER A 429 -1.33 -27.57 3.13
N ASP A 430 -0.32 -28.13 2.47
CA ASP A 430 0.58 -29.09 3.09
C ASP A 430 1.91 -29.19 2.34
N THR A 431 2.86 -29.91 2.95
CA THR A 431 4.15 -30.22 2.37
C THR A 431 4.34 -31.73 2.19
N TYR A 432 4.97 -32.12 1.11
CA TYR A 432 5.22 -33.49 0.71
C TYR A 432 6.71 -33.72 0.37
N PHE A 433 7.12 -34.99 0.31
CA PHE A 433 8.48 -35.38 -0.09
C PHE A 433 9.56 -34.75 0.78
N ASN A 434 9.47 -34.90 2.11
CA ASN A 434 10.39 -34.30 3.08
C ASN A 434 10.50 -32.77 2.91
N ASN A 435 9.34 -32.10 2.88
CA ASN A 435 9.18 -30.66 2.73
C ASN A 435 9.72 -30.07 1.40
N ARG A 436 9.98 -30.92 0.39
CA ARG A 436 10.42 -30.44 -0.94
C ARG A 436 9.28 -29.87 -1.76
N LEU A 437 8.05 -30.38 -1.62
CA LEU A 437 6.88 -29.89 -2.34
C LEU A 437 5.90 -29.26 -1.36
N ALA A 438 5.67 -27.97 -1.49
CA ALA A 438 4.58 -27.26 -0.80
C ALA A 438 3.43 -27.06 -1.79
N LEU A 439 2.21 -27.43 -1.38
CA LEU A 439 1.00 -27.25 -2.16
C LEU A 439 -0.04 -26.47 -1.35
N SER A 440 -0.76 -25.60 -2.03
CA SER A 440 -1.90 -24.88 -1.45
C SER A 440 -3.04 -24.82 -2.46
N LEU A 441 -4.22 -25.25 -2.03
CA LEU A 441 -5.46 -25.19 -2.80
C LEU A 441 -6.49 -24.40 -1.99
N GLY A 442 -7.07 -23.39 -2.61
CA GLY A 442 -8.00 -22.51 -1.93
C GLY A 442 -9.22 -22.19 -2.79
N LEU A 443 -10.33 -21.92 -2.11
CA LEU A 443 -11.55 -21.41 -2.71
C LEU A 443 -12.06 -20.27 -1.85
N ASN A 444 -12.38 -19.17 -2.50
CA ASN A 444 -12.99 -18.00 -1.89
C ASN A 444 -14.22 -17.57 -2.68
N THR A 445 -15.18 -16.97 -2.01
CA THR A 445 -16.29 -16.28 -2.66
C THR A 445 -16.63 -15.02 -1.87
N ILE A 446 -17.02 -13.97 -2.59
CA ILE A 446 -17.56 -12.72 -2.05
C ILE A 446 -18.90 -12.44 -2.71
N GLY A 447 -19.73 -11.63 -2.08
CA GLY A 447 -20.99 -11.19 -2.68
C GLY A 447 -21.58 -10.03 -1.88
N ASN A 448 -22.57 -9.35 -2.47
CA ASN A 448 -23.28 -8.26 -1.82
C ASN A 448 -24.69 -8.09 -2.39
N ASN A 449 -25.50 -7.28 -1.72
CA ASN A 449 -26.91 -7.06 -2.09
C ASN A 449 -27.13 -5.90 -3.08
N PHE A 450 -26.09 -5.41 -3.76
CA PHE A 450 -26.23 -4.28 -4.70
C PHE A 450 -27.20 -4.62 -5.85
N ASN A 451 -27.01 -5.76 -6.50
CA ASN A 451 -27.90 -6.31 -7.51
C ASN A 451 -27.90 -7.84 -7.50
N ASN A 452 -28.72 -8.48 -8.34
CA ASN A 452 -28.87 -9.93 -8.37
C ASN A 452 -27.59 -10.66 -8.82
N ASN A 453 -26.79 -10.05 -9.69
CA ASN A 453 -25.54 -10.63 -10.17
C ASN A 453 -24.49 -10.66 -9.05
N MET A 454 -24.31 -9.54 -8.34
CA MET A 454 -23.37 -9.42 -7.22
C MET A 454 -23.82 -10.23 -5.99
N LYS A 455 -25.12 -10.51 -5.88
CA LYS A 455 -25.67 -11.31 -4.77
C LYS A 455 -25.38 -12.81 -4.93
N ASN A 456 -25.17 -13.32 -6.13
CA ASN A 456 -24.95 -14.74 -6.34
C ASN A 456 -23.48 -15.13 -6.07
N PRO A 457 -23.17 -15.90 -5.00
CA PRO A 457 -21.79 -16.27 -4.65
C PRO A 457 -21.09 -17.12 -5.73
N LEU A 458 -21.84 -17.82 -6.57
CA LEU A 458 -21.28 -18.67 -7.63
C LEU A 458 -20.61 -17.85 -8.74
N ASN A 459 -21.06 -16.61 -8.97
CA ASN A 459 -20.48 -15.73 -9.98
C ASN A 459 -19.08 -15.25 -9.60
N GLN A 460 -18.77 -15.18 -8.29
CA GLN A 460 -17.50 -14.69 -7.72
C GLN A 460 -16.63 -15.80 -7.13
N LEU A 461 -16.93 -17.08 -7.44
CA LEU A 461 -16.05 -18.16 -7.04
C LEU A 461 -14.63 -17.93 -7.51
N SER A 462 -13.69 -17.96 -6.59
CA SER A 462 -12.27 -17.60 -6.79
C SER A 462 -11.37 -18.77 -6.37
N PRO A 463 -11.22 -19.81 -7.23
CA PRO A 463 -10.29 -20.90 -7.00
C PRO A 463 -8.85 -20.40 -7.11
N ARG A 464 -7.96 -20.93 -6.26
CA ARG A 464 -6.52 -20.59 -6.21
C ARG A 464 -5.72 -21.87 -6.01
N PHE A 465 -4.64 -22.01 -6.77
CA PHE A 465 -3.70 -23.10 -6.62
C PHE A 465 -2.27 -22.54 -6.62
N SER A 466 -1.46 -22.98 -5.67
CA SER A 466 -0.05 -22.62 -5.58
C SER A 466 0.78 -23.86 -5.30
N ALA A 467 1.96 -23.93 -5.93
CA ALA A 467 2.93 -24.97 -5.73
C ALA A 467 4.36 -24.40 -5.65
N SER A 468 5.17 -24.95 -4.77
CA SER A 468 6.60 -24.68 -4.70
C SER A 468 7.35 -25.99 -4.55
N TYR A 469 8.30 -26.25 -5.44
CA TYR A 469 9.09 -27.49 -5.45
C TYR A 469 10.59 -27.19 -5.32
N GLY A 470 11.23 -27.76 -4.30
CA GLY A 470 12.67 -27.72 -4.12
C GLY A 470 13.38 -28.69 -5.06
N LEU A 471 13.94 -28.19 -6.16
CA LEU A 471 14.77 -28.97 -7.09
C LEU A 471 16.04 -29.48 -6.41
N SER A 472 16.62 -28.66 -5.54
CA SER A 472 17.78 -28.97 -4.72
C SER A 472 17.70 -28.14 -3.43
N ASP A 473 18.73 -28.24 -2.58
CA ASP A 473 18.81 -27.44 -1.37
C ASP A 473 19.00 -25.93 -1.62
N LYS A 474 19.26 -25.54 -2.87
CA LYS A 474 19.52 -24.15 -3.28
C LYS A 474 18.54 -23.60 -4.29
N TRP A 475 17.77 -24.45 -4.95
CA TRP A 475 16.90 -24.06 -6.06
C TRP A 475 15.46 -24.48 -5.83
N ASP A 476 14.55 -23.54 -6.00
CA ASP A 476 13.11 -23.76 -5.96
C ASP A 476 12.44 -23.31 -7.26
N ILE A 477 11.45 -24.08 -7.70
CA ILE A 477 10.48 -23.67 -8.72
C ILE A 477 9.16 -23.35 -8.04
N ASN A 478 8.55 -22.25 -8.43
CA ASN A 478 7.28 -21.77 -7.88
C ASN A 478 6.27 -21.58 -9.01
N ALA A 479 5.01 -21.90 -8.76
CA ALA A 479 3.91 -21.66 -9.67
C ALA A 479 2.63 -21.32 -8.93
N ASN A 480 1.81 -20.43 -9.50
CA ASN A 480 0.48 -20.11 -9.02
C ASN A 480 -0.46 -19.89 -10.19
N VAL A 481 -1.69 -20.34 -10.05
CA VAL A 481 -2.82 -19.95 -10.89
C VAL A 481 -4.01 -19.63 -9.99
N GLY A 482 -4.72 -18.55 -10.28
CA GLY A 482 -5.85 -18.16 -9.45
C GLY A 482 -6.80 -17.20 -10.15
N ARG A 483 -8.05 -17.26 -9.73
CA ARG A 483 -9.09 -16.30 -10.05
C ARG A 483 -9.35 -15.43 -8.82
N TYR A 484 -9.49 -14.13 -9.03
CA TYR A 484 -9.70 -13.14 -8.01
C TYR A 484 -10.86 -12.25 -8.39
N ALA A 485 -11.69 -11.87 -7.42
CA ALA A 485 -12.82 -10.99 -7.62
C ALA A 485 -12.72 -9.79 -6.66
N MET A 486 -13.08 -8.60 -7.16
CA MET A 486 -13.10 -7.36 -6.39
C MET A 486 -14.40 -6.58 -6.66
N ARG A 487 -14.97 -6.02 -5.62
CA ARG A 487 -16.11 -5.10 -5.73
C ARG A 487 -15.62 -3.77 -6.31
N PRO A 488 -16.35 -3.13 -7.25
CA PRO A 488 -16.09 -1.75 -7.67
C PRO A 488 -16.13 -0.78 -6.49
N ALA A 489 -15.50 0.38 -6.61
CA ALA A 489 -15.47 1.41 -5.58
C ALA A 489 -16.87 1.92 -5.23
N TYR A 490 -17.04 2.46 -4.01
CA TYR A 490 -18.33 3.03 -3.58
C TYR A 490 -18.75 4.23 -4.43
N THR A 491 -17.81 5.02 -4.93
CA THR A 491 -18.06 6.10 -5.88
C THR A 491 -18.81 5.60 -7.11
N THR A 492 -18.37 4.48 -7.68
CA THR A 492 -19.00 3.83 -8.82
C THR A 492 -20.38 3.25 -8.48
N LEU A 493 -20.51 2.58 -7.33
CA LEU A 493 -21.79 1.99 -6.91
C LEU A 493 -22.83 3.06 -6.57
N GLY A 494 -22.41 4.20 -6.05
CA GLY A 494 -23.26 5.27 -5.57
C GLY A 494 -23.55 6.37 -6.59
N TYR A 495 -23.03 6.28 -7.80
CA TYR A 495 -23.29 7.32 -8.82
C TYR A 495 -24.76 7.36 -9.22
N LYS A 496 -25.33 8.58 -9.26
CA LYS A 496 -26.67 8.88 -9.74
C LYS A 496 -26.62 9.87 -10.90
N ASP A 497 -27.52 9.71 -11.84
CA ASP A 497 -27.75 10.68 -12.89
C ASP A 497 -28.57 11.90 -12.41
N ASP A 498 -28.82 12.84 -13.30
CA ASP A 498 -29.63 14.04 -13.04
C ASP A 498 -31.07 13.73 -12.65
N SER A 499 -31.58 12.52 -12.97
CA SER A 499 -32.91 12.06 -12.54
C SER A 499 -32.93 11.48 -11.12
N GLY A 500 -31.76 11.33 -10.50
CA GLY A 500 -31.58 10.72 -9.19
C GLY A 500 -31.58 9.19 -9.19
N LEU A 501 -31.46 8.56 -10.35
CA LEU A 501 -31.38 7.09 -10.47
C LEU A 501 -29.96 6.58 -10.25
N LEU A 502 -29.81 5.46 -9.54
CA LEU A 502 -28.57 4.70 -9.45
C LEU A 502 -28.31 3.95 -10.75
N VAL A 503 -27.83 4.65 -11.78
CA VAL A 503 -27.70 4.13 -13.15
C VAL A 503 -26.81 2.89 -13.22
N ASN A 504 -25.71 2.86 -12.49
CA ASN A 504 -24.79 1.73 -12.49
C ASN A 504 -25.39 0.44 -11.90
N ARG A 505 -26.45 0.55 -11.07
CA ARG A 505 -27.23 -0.60 -10.62
C ARG A 505 -28.08 -1.18 -11.77
N ASN A 506 -28.68 -0.32 -12.58
CA ASN A 506 -29.53 -0.70 -13.72
C ASN A 506 -28.70 -1.30 -14.84
N GLU A 507 -27.47 -0.84 -15.05
CA GLU A 507 -26.51 -1.38 -16.02
C GLU A 507 -25.90 -2.73 -15.59
N ASN A 508 -26.41 -3.34 -14.53
CA ASN A 508 -25.93 -4.64 -14.02
C ASN A 508 -24.43 -4.66 -13.72
N LEU A 509 -23.89 -3.56 -13.17
CA LEU A 509 -22.51 -3.50 -12.71
C LEU A 509 -22.16 -4.75 -11.89
N THR A 510 -21.00 -5.37 -12.15
CA THR A 510 -20.59 -6.63 -11.52
C THR A 510 -19.21 -6.51 -10.88
N HIS A 511 -18.77 -7.56 -10.20
CA HIS A 511 -17.43 -7.64 -9.67
C HIS A 511 -16.40 -7.68 -10.81
N ILE A 512 -15.29 -6.97 -10.59
CA ILE A 512 -14.11 -7.03 -11.46
C ILE A 512 -13.43 -8.37 -11.22
N ILE A 513 -13.05 -9.06 -12.27
CA ILE A 513 -12.39 -10.36 -12.22
C ILE A 513 -10.97 -10.24 -12.76
N SER A 514 -10.03 -10.87 -12.06
CA SER A 514 -8.65 -11.06 -12.56
C SER A 514 -8.28 -12.53 -12.52
N ASN A 515 -7.93 -13.10 -13.67
CA ASN A 515 -7.37 -14.44 -13.79
C ASN A 515 -5.85 -14.30 -13.90
N GLN A 516 -5.10 -14.95 -13.03
CA GLN A 516 -3.65 -14.74 -12.91
C GLN A 516 -2.90 -16.07 -12.99
N ALA A 517 -1.75 -16.02 -13.66
CA ALA A 517 -0.77 -17.09 -13.68
C ALA A 517 0.62 -16.51 -13.36
N ILE A 518 1.36 -17.19 -12.48
CA ILE A 518 2.70 -16.79 -12.04
C ILE A 518 3.57 -18.03 -12.04
N ALA A 519 4.80 -17.91 -12.54
CA ALA A 519 5.81 -18.97 -12.43
C ALA A 519 7.19 -18.34 -12.22
N GLY A 520 8.04 -19.00 -11.45
CA GLY A 520 9.36 -18.46 -11.17
C GLY A 520 10.33 -19.45 -10.55
N PHE A 521 11.55 -18.97 -10.39
CA PHE A 521 12.66 -19.68 -9.76
C PHE A 521 13.22 -18.85 -8.61
N ALA A 522 13.58 -19.52 -7.52
CA ALA A 522 14.35 -18.93 -6.43
C ALA A 522 15.66 -19.67 -6.25
N TYR A 523 16.73 -18.92 -6.04
CA TYR A 523 18.06 -19.45 -5.74
C TYR A 523 18.55 -18.89 -4.41
N GLU A 524 18.76 -19.78 -3.43
CA GLU A 524 19.24 -19.46 -2.09
C GLU A 524 20.41 -20.38 -1.74
N PRO A 525 21.67 -20.01 -2.10
CA PRO A 525 22.83 -20.83 -1.81
C PRO A 525 23.17 -20.89 -0.31
N ASP A 526 22.84 -19.82 0.43
CA ASP A 526 23.06 -19.67 1.87
C ASP A 526 22.07 -18.64 2.46
N ALA A 527 22.14 -18.39 3.77
CA ALA A 527 21.28 -17.44 4.47
C ALA A 527 21.54 -15.95 4.14
N LYS A 528 22.50 -15.64 3.25
CA LYS A 528 22.90 -14.27 2.93
C LYS A 528 22.47 -13.83 1.54
N LEU A 529 22.36 -14.74 0.58
CA LEU A 529 22.03 -14.43 -0.80
C LEU A 529 20.72 -15.09 -1.20
N ARG A 530 19.80 -14.29 -1.74
CA ARG A 530 18.59 -14.77 -2.41
C ARG A 530 18.44 -14.10 -3.77
N VAL A 531 18.16 -14.89 -4.79
CA VAL A 531 17.86 -14.42 -6.15
C VAL A 531 16.54 -15.02 -6.58
N ASN A 532 15.62 -14.20 -7.09
CA ASN A 532 14.35 -14.64 -7.65
C ASN A 532 14.19 -14.12 -9.08
N LEU A 533 13.57 -14.93 -9.90
CA LEU A 533 13.09 -14.57 -11.24
C LEU A 533 11.67 -15.08 -11.36
N GLU A 534 10.70 -14.18 -11.57
CA GLU A 534 9.28 -14.52 -11.72
C GLU A 534 8.73 -13.93 -13.02
N GLY A 535 7.90 -14.70 -13.73
CA GLY A 535 7.04 -14.22 -14.80
C GLY A 535 5.59 -14.23 -14.34
N PHE A 536 4.83 -13.22 -14.74
CA PHE A 536 3.42 -13.10 -14.40
C PHE A 536 2.56 -12.74 -15.62
N TYR A 537 1.30 -13.19 -15.58
CA TYR A 537 0.28 -12.84 -16.56
C TYR A 537 -1.06 -12.67 -15.85
N LYS A 538 -1.71 -11.51 -16.04
CA LYS A 538 -3.02 -11.17 -15.50
C LYS A 538 -3.97 -10.89 -16.66
N LEU A 539 -5.17 -11.46 -16.63
CA LEU A 539 -6.28 -11.13 -17.52
C LEU A 539 -7.41 -10.57 -16.67
N TYR A 540 -7.90 -9.41 -17.08
CA TYR A 540 -9.03 -8.75 -16.42
C TYR A 540 -10.29 -8.85 -17.28
N ASP A 541 -11.39 -9.16 -16.60
CA ASP A 541 -12.73 -9.17 -17.16
C ASP A 541 -13.66 -8.32 -16.29
N ASN A 542 -14.76 -7.84 -16.87
CA ASN A 542 -15.75 -7.01 -16.21
C ASN A 542 -15.15 -5.72 -15.61
N TYR A 543 -14.06 -5.21 -16.15
CA TYR A 543 -13.51 -3.96 -15.65
C TYR A 543 -14.47 -2.81 -15.97
N PRO A 544 -14.75 -1.89 -15.01
CA PRO A 544 -15.63 -0.76 -15.26
C PRO A 544 -15.12 0.11 -16.41
N LEU A 545 -16.01 0.36 -17.36
CA LEU A 545 -15.78 1.19 -18.54
C LEU A 545 -16.73 2.38 -18.50
N SER A 546 -16.19 3.58 -18.60
CA SER A 546 -16.94 4.82 -18.60
C SER A 546 -17.76 4.97 -19.89
N LEU A 547 -19.03 5.34 -19.77
CA LEU A 547 -19.86 5.74 -20.91
C LEU A 547 -19.67 7.21 -21.27
N THR A 548 -19.01 7.99 -20.42
CA THR A 548 -18.75 9.43 -20.66
C THR A 548 -17.61 9.64 -21.66
N ASP A 549 -16.56 8.85 -21.55
CA ASP A 549 -15.33 8.99 -22.36
C ASP A 549 -14.93 7.71 -23.11
N GLY A 550 -15.70 6.63 -22.94
CA GLY A 550 -15.45 5.35 -23.61
C GLY A 550 -14.21 4.60 -23.11
N MET A 551 -13.59 5.03 -21.98
CA MET A 551 -12.35 4.44 -21.48
C MET A 551 -12.55 3.63 -20.20
N SER A 552 -11.67 2.65 -20.00
CA SER A 552 -11.62 1.90 -18.73
C SER A 552 -11.19 2.81 -17.57
N ILE A 553 -11.91 2.73 -16.45
CA ILE A 553 -11.49 3.44 -15.21
C ILE A 553 -10.16 2.91 -14.64
N ALA A 554 -9.66 1.75 -15.13
CA ALA A 554 -8.35 1.23 -14.76
C ALA A 554 -7.21 2.21 -15.05
N GLY A 555 -7.36 3.06 -16.06
CA GLY A 555 -6.36 4.07 -16.44
C GLY A 555 -6.48 5.38 -15.68
N LYS A 556 -7.55 5.58 -14.89
CA LYS A 556 -7.83 6.82 -14.15
C LYS A 556 -7.24 6.76 -12.72
N GLY A 557 -7.07 7.92 -12.06
CA GLY A 557 -6.58 8.01 -10.68
C GLY A 557 -5.10 8.36 -10.56
N THR A 558 -4.52 8.94 -11.60
CA THR A 558 -3.15 9.51 -11.54
C THR A 558 -3.11 10.89 -10.90
N ASP A 559 -4.25 11.56 -10.79
CA ASP A 559 -4.45 12.82 -10.09
C ASP A 559 -5.17 12.62 -8.74
N TYR A 560 -5.47 13.69 -8.04
CA TYR A 560 -6.18 13.68 -6.75
C TYR A 560 -7.72 13.81 -6.89
N GLY A 561 -8.26 13.63 -8.10
CA GLY A 561 -9.70 13.63 -8.35
C GLY A 561 -10.40 12.38 -7.83
N GLN A 562 -11.74 12.40 -7.75
CA GLN A 562 -12.54 11.20 -7.51
C GLN A 562 -12.45 10.27 -8.71
N VAL A 563 -12.45 8.96 -8.44
CA VAL A 563 -12.43 7.93 -9.47
C VAL A 563 -13.74 7.16 -9.45
N GLY A 564 -14.39 7.03 -10.61
CA GLY A 564 -15.56 6.18 -10.81
C GLY A 564 -16.91 6.80 -10.46
N ASP A 565 -17.00 8.11 -10.15
CA ASP A 565 -18.28 8.82 -9.95
C ASP A 565 -18.88 9.25 -11.31
N GLU A 566 -19.16 8.27 -12.14
CA GLU A 566 -19.66 8.39 -13.52
C GLU A 566 -20.47 7.17 -13.93
N GLU A 567 -21.20 7.28 -15.04
CA GLU A 567 -21.96 6.17 -15.62
C GLU A 567 -21.00 5.12 -16.23
N ILE A 568 -21.20 3.86 -15.84
CA ILE A 568 -20.24 2.78 -16.07
C ILE A 568 -20.95 1.49 -16.46
N VAL A 569 -20.32 0.74 -17.37
CA VAL A 569 -20.69 -0.64 -17.73
C VAL A 569 -19.54 -1.60 -17.40
N SER A 570 -19.86 -2.84 -17.03
CA SER A 570 -18.87 -3.90 -16.71
C SER A 570 -18.46 -4.69 -17.93
N THR A 571 -17.98 -4.03 -18.99
CA THR A 571 -17.59 -4.66 -20.27
C THR A 571 -16.10 -4.54 -20.58
N GLY A 572 -15.37 -3.74 -19.83
CA GLY A 572 -13.94 -3.53 -20.03
C GLY A 572 -13.13 -4.81 -19.80
N LYS A 573 -12.09 -4.96 -20.59
CA LYS A 573 -11.08 -6.00 -20.47
C LYS A 573 -9.72 -5.40 -20.22
N GLY A 574 -8.82 -6.17 -19.60
CA GLY A 574 -7.45 -5.74 -19.39
C GLY A 574 -6.47 -6.90 -19.43
N ARG A 575 -5.21 -6.57 -19.57
CA ARG A 575 -4.12 -7.52 -19.42
C ARG A 575 -2.88 -6.83 -18.86
N ALA A 576 -2.18 -7.52 -17.98
CA ALA A 576 -0.87 -7.09 -17.50
C ALA A 576 0.07 -8.30 -17.45
N TYR A 577 1.27 -8.17 -17.96
CA TYR A 577 2.24 -9.25 -17.99
C TYR A 577 3.66 -8.73 -17.95
N GLY A 578 4.56 -9.55 -17.42
CA GLY A 578 5.93 -9.11 -17.29
C GLY A 578 6.85 -10.14 -16.65
N LEU A 579 8.10 -9.71 -16.46
CA LEU A 579 9.17 -10.43 -15.79
C LEU A 579 9.74 -9.60 -14.65
N GLU A 580 10.01 -10.23 -13.54
CA GLU A 580 10.58 -9.62 -12.34
C GLU A 580 11.85 -10.36 -11.94
N PHE A 581 12.90 -9.61 -11.73
CA PHE A 581 14.15 -10.10 -11.14
C PHE A 581 14.40 -9.42 -9.81
N SER A 582 14.82 -10.15 -8.81
CA SER A 582 15.35 -9.59 -7.56
C SER A 582 16.54 -10.37 -7.05
N GLY A 583 17.57 -9.65 -6.60
CA GLY A 583 18.72 -10.19 -5.90
C GLY A 583 18.91 -9.45 -4.58
N LYS A 584 18.90 -10.16 -3.45
CA LYS A 584 19.12 -9.60 -2.11
C LYS A 584 20.31 -10.27 -1.44
N LEU A 585 21.28 -9.45 -1.02
CA LEU A 585 22.44 -9.84 -0.24
C LEU A 585 22.33 -9.21 1.15
N THR A 586 22.40 -10.00 2.22
CA THR A 586 22.20 -9.52 3.59
C THR A 586 23.43 -9.81 4.45
N GLY A 587 23.94 -8.79 5.13
CA GLY A 587 24.98 -8.94 6.17
C GLY A 587 26.35 -9.44 5.68
N TYR A 588 26.68 -9.25 4.41
CA TYR A 588 28.01 -9.60 3.91
C TYR A 588 29.02 -8.50 4.24
N LYS A 589 29.93 -8.77 5.20
CA LYS A 589 30.93 -7.78 5.66
C LYS A 589 30.32 -6.41 5.97
N ASN A 590 29.26 -6.37 6.76
CA ASN A 590 28.49 -5.17 7.12
C ASN A 590 27.69 -4.50 5.98
N PHE A 591 27.69 -5.10 4.78
CA PHE A 591 26.93 -4.61 3.63
C PHE A 591 25.64 -5.40 3.45
N THR A 592 24.57 -4.71 3.15
CA THR A 592 23.29 -5.24 2.68
C THR A 592 22.94 -4.56 1.37
N GLY A 593 22.58 -5.32 0.35
CA GLY A 593 22.23 -4.77 -0.96
C GLY A 593 21.06 -5.48 -1.58
N THR A 594 20.29 -4.75 -2.38
CA THR A 594 19.15 -5.28 -3.15
C THR A 594 19.18 -4.68 -4.55
N LEU A 595 19.03 -5.52 -5.56
CA LEU A 595 18.79 -5.13 -6.93
C LEU A 595 17.45 -5.70 -7.36
N THR A 596 16.57 -4.86 -7.89
CA THR A 596 15.31 -5.29 -8.51
C THR A 596 15.22 -4.76 -9.93
N TYR A 597 14.67 -5.56 -10.82
CA TYR A 597 14.32 -5.16 -12.18
C TYR A 597 12.96 -5.73 -12.54
N THR A 598 12.11 -4.88 -13.09
CA THR A 598 10.79 -5.27 -13.60
C THR A 598 10.63 -4.80 -15.03
N LEU A 599 10.25 -5.71 -15.90
CA LEU A 599 9.80 -5.44 -17.27
C LEU A 599 8.33 -5.83 -17.34
N PHE A 600 7.45 -4.90 -17.66
CA PHE A 600 6.02 -5.22 -17.74
C PHE A 600 5.28 -4.38 -18.78
N LYS A 601 4.10 -4.85 -19.14
CA LYS A 601 3.12 -4.15 -19.97
C LYS A 601 1.75 -4.24 -19.31
N SER A 602 1.02 -3.13 -19.29
CA SER A 602 -0.33 -3.02 -18.72
C SER A 602 -1.24 -2.29 -19.68
N GLU A 603 -2.32 -2.94 -20.12
CA GLU A 603 -3.22 -2.43 -21.15
C GLU A 603 -4.67 -2.74 -20.79
N PHE A 604 -5.57 -1.79 -21.08
CA PHE A 604 -7.02 -1.95 -20.90
C PHE A 604 -7.76 -1.51 -22.17
N THR A 605 -8.93 -2.10 -22.40
CA THR A 605 -9.74 -1.77 -23.57
C THR A 605 -10.60 -0.53 -23.33
N GLY A 606 -10.78 0.28 -24.38
CA GLY A 606 -11.89 1.22 -24.49
C GLY A 606 -13.18 0.52 -24.94
N GLU A 607 -14.23 1.32 -25.21
CA GLU A 607 -15.51 0.87 -25.74
C GLU A 607 -15.36 0.18 -27.11
N ASP A 608 -14.41 0.65 -27.91
CA ASP A 608 -14.04 0.10 -29.22
C ASP A 608 -13.34 -1.27 -29.14
N GLY A 609 -13.06 -1.79 -27.95
CA GLY A 609 -12.35 -3.04 -27.70
C GLY A 609 -10.84 -2.99 -27.99
N VAL A 610 -10.29 -1.82 -28.29
CA VAL A 610 -8.85 -1.65 -28.56
C VAL A 610 -8.07 -1.55 -27.24
N TYR A 611 -7.01 -2.36 -27.10
CA TYR A 611 -6.10 -2.29 -25.96
C TYR A 611 -5.20 -1.06 -26.03
N ARG A 612 -5.27 -0.22 -24.99
CA ARG A 612 -4.42 0.97 -24.81
C ARG A 612 -3.60 0.86 -23.53
N PRO A 613 -2.38 1.41 -23.50
CA PRO A 613 -1.57 1.41 -22.25
C PRO A 613 -2.33 2.07 -21.09
N SER A 614 -2.21 1.48 -19.90
CA SER A 614 -2.61 2.19 -18.67
C SER A 614 -1.68 3.37 -18.40
N SER A 615 -2.12 4.36 -17.63
CA SER A 615 -1.32 5.56 -17.33
C SER A 615 -0.03 5.27 -16.54
N TRP A 616 0.12 4.06 -16.01
CA TRP A 616 1.32 3.60 -15.30
C TRP A 616 2.13 2.51 -16.04
N ASP A 617 1.89 2.31 -17.33
CA ASP A 617 2.67 1.37 -18.16
C ASP A 617 4.07 1.92 -18.44
N THR A 618 4.91 2.01 -17.41
CA THR A 618 6.27 2.55 -17.52
C THR A 618 7.27 1.58 -18.13
N ARG A 619 6.87 0.36 -18.42
CA ARG A 619 7.64 -0.76 -19.01
C ARG A 619 8.82 -1.24 -18.20
N HIS A 620 9.73 -0.36 -17.80
CA HIS A 620 10.98 -0.69 -17.12
C HIS A 620 11.05 -0.02 -15.76
N MET A 621 11.39 -0.78 -14.73
CA MET A 621 11.71 -0.27 -13.40
C MET A 621 12.94 -0.98 -12.87
N VAL A 622 13.92 -0.20 -12.39
CA VAL A 622 15.13 -0.71 -11.73
C VAL A 622 15.27 -0.04 -10.37
N ASN A 623 15.52 -0.81 -9.31
CA ASN A 623 15.96 -0.28 -8.02
C ASN A 623 17.26 -0.96 -7.62
N LEU A 624 18.23 -0.14 -7.23
CA LEU A 624 19.49 -0.57 -6.63
C LEU A 624 19.59 0.07 -5.24
N LEU A 625 19.57 -0.77 -4.21
CA LEU A 625 19.68 -0.35 -2.81
C LEU A 625 20.96 -0.89 -2.21
N GLY A 626 21.62 -0.09 -1.40
CA GLY A 626 22.79 -0.50 -0.64
C GLY A 626 22.79 0.17 0.74
N SER A 627 23.20 -0.59 1.76
CA SER A 627 23.40 -0.09 3.11
C SER A 627 24.68 -0.67 3.69
N TYR A 628 25.48 0.15 4.35
CA TYR A 628 26.72 -0.23 4.96
C TYR A 628 26.84 0.28 6.40
N ASN A 629 27.06 -0.63 7.35
CA ASN A 629 27.29 -0.31 8.74
C ASN A 629 28.77 0.05 8.96
N LEU A 630 29.05 1.31 9.27
CA LEU A 630 30.36 1.85 9.59
C LEU A 630 30.65 1.69 11.10
N PRO A 631 31.94 1.74 11.50
CA PRO A 631 32.31 1.78 12.92
C PRO A 631 31.66 2.94 13.68
N LYS A 632 31.53 2.78 15.01
CA LYS A 632 30.97 3.81 15.91
C LYS A 632 29.50 4.16 15.61
N ASN A 633 28.69 3.19 15.22
CA ASN A 633 27.23 3.31 15.00
C ASN A 633 26.84 4.36 13.92
N TRP A 634 27.65 4.48 12.88
CA TRP A 634 27.27 5.15 11.65
C TRP A 634 26.65 4.13 10.68
N ASN A 635 25.64 4.56 9.95
CA ASN A 635 25.10 3.80 8.83
C ASN A 635 24.99 4.72 7.61
N ILE A 636 25.42 4.25 6.46
CA ILE A 636 25.19 4.93 5.18
C ILE A 636 24.32 4.05 4.31
N ALA A 637 23.27 4.62 3.72
CA ALA A 637 22.40 3.93 2.77
C ALA A 637 22.29 4.74 1.48
N MET A 638 22.07 4.03 0.37
CA MET A 638 21.83 4.63 -0.94
C MET A 638 20.71 3.87 -1.65
N ARG A 639 19.93 4.59 -2.46
CA ARG A 639 18.95 4.03 -3.36
C ARG A 639 19.04 4.74 -4.71
N TRP A 640 19.33 4.00 -5.76
CA TRP A 640 19.19 4.49 -7.11
C TRP A 640 17.98 3.82 -7.76
N ARG A 641 17.14 4.64 -8.39
CA ARG A 641 15.92 4.20 -9.06
C ARG A 641 15.90 4.71 -10.50
N TYR A 642 15.49 3.85 -11.41
CA TYR A 642 15.19 4.17 -12.80
C TYR A 642 13.78 3.69 -13.13
N VAL A 643 13.00 4.54 -13.82
CA VAL A 643 11.64 4.26 -14.27
C VAL A 643 11.49 4.75 -15.70
N GLY A 644 11.02 3.89 -16.59
CA GLY A 644 10.72 4.26 -17.96
C GLY A 644 9.58 5.28 -18.05
N GLY A 645 9.54 6.04 -19.13
CA GLY A 645 8.56 7.10 -19.33
C GLY A 645 7.12 6.62 -19.26
N ALA A 646 6.28 7.27 -18.44
CA ALA A 646 4.87 6.98 -18.33
C ALA A 646 4.11 7.41 -19.59
N PRO A 647 3.04 6.69 -19.99
CA PRO A 647 2.15 7.14 -21.06
C PRO A 647 1.37 8.39 -20.65
N TYR A 648 1.08 9.23 -21.64
CA TYR A 648 0.13 10.33 -21.48
C TYR A 648 -0.65 10.57 -22.77
N SER A 649 -1.75 11.30 -22.68
CA SER A 649 -2.66 11.57 -23.78
C SER A 649 -2.46 12.98 -24.34
N PRO A 650 -2.65 13.21 -25.65
CA PRO A 650 -2.79 14.54 -26.19
C PRO A 650 -4.08 15.21 -25.67
N ILE A 651 -4.24 16.50 -25.95
CA ILE A 651 -5.43 17.26 -25.59
C ILE A 651 -6.44 17.28 -26.75
N ASP A 652 -7.74 17.25 -26.40
CA ASP A 652 -8.80 17.60 -27.32
C ASP A 652 -8.79 19.13 -27.52
N THR A 653 -8.29 19.58 -28.65
CA THR A 653 -8.18 21.00 -28.96
C THR A 653 -9.52 21.67 -29.12
N GLY A 654 -10.54 20.95 -29.62
CA GLY A 654 -11.90 21.47 -29.83
C GLY A 654 -12.58 21.88 -28.53
N LEU A 655 -12.62 20.94 -27.58
CA LEU A 655 -13.16 21.19 -26.25
C LEU A 655 -12.27 22.12 -25.42
N SER A 656 -10.95 21.94 -25.48
CA SER A 656 -10.01 22.72 -24.65
C SER A 656 -9.96 24.20 -25.04
N THR A 657 -10.25 24.57 -26.30
CA THR A 657 -10.33 25.97 -26.72
C THR A 657 -11.69 26.60 -26.45
N ASN A 658 -12.77 25.83 -26.30
CA ASN A 658 -14.12 26.35 -26.01
C ASN A 658 -14.16 27.05 -24.65
N LYS A 659 -14.65 28.30 -24.60
CA LYS A 659 -14.65 29.15 -23.39
C LYS A 659 -15.49 28.58 -22.26
N ASP A 660 -16.68 28.08 -22.58
CA ASP A 660 -17.56 27.49 -21.57
C ASP A 660 -17.00 26.19 -21.01
N ALA A 661 -16.49 25.32 -21.87
CA ALA A 661 -15.83 24.08 -21.46
C ALA A 661 -14.61 24.37 -20.58
N TRP A 662 -13.75 25.30 -20.98
CA TRP A 662 -12.59 25.72 -20.20
C TRP A 662 -12.97 26.25 -18.80
N SER A 663 -14.03 27.06 -18.70
CA SER A 663 -14.46 27.71 -17.46
C SER A 663 -14.80 26.72 -16.33
N VAL A 664 -15.15 25.49 -16.68
CA VAL A 664 -15.46 24.41 -15.72
C VAL A 664 -14.22 23.87 -15.03
N ASN A 665 -13.17 23.61 -15.82
CA ASN A 665 -11.99 22.86 -15.34
C ASN A 665 -10.77 23.74 -15.13
N ASN A 666 -10.68 24.89 -15.80
CA ASN A 666 -9.46 25.72 -15.93
C ASN A 666 -8.23 24.91 -16.38
N ARG A 667 -8.46 23.84 -17.15
CA ARG A 667 -7.44 22.96 -17.72
C ARG A 667 -7.95 22.31 -19.01
N PRO A 668 -7.07 21.81 -19.88
CA PRO A 668 -7.47 21.17 -21.12
C PRO A 668 -8.24 19.86 -20.88
N TYR A 669 -9.03 19.48 -21.86
CA TYR A 669 -9.67 18.17 -21.96
C TYR A 669 -8.74 17.18 -22.64
N ILE A 670 -8.81 15.91 -22.22
CA ILE A 670 -8.04 14.81 -22.79
C ILE A 670 -8.69 14.37 -24.12
N ASP A 671 -7.86 14.12 -25.13
CA ASP A 671 -8.27 13.43 -26.34
C ASP A 671 -8.33 11.91 -26.07
N TYR A 672 -9.52 11.42 -25.81
CA TYR A 672 -9.74 10.01 -25.47
C TYR A 672 -9.62 9.08 -26.70
N ASP A 673 -9.75 9.57 -27.91
CA ASP A 673 -9.51 8.77 -29.14
C ASP A 673 -8.02 8.37 -29.23
N ASN A 674 -7.13 9.27 -28.77
CA ASN A 674 -5.69 9.06 -28.71
C ASN A 674 -5.17 8.84 -27.27
N TYR A 675 -5.97 8.19 -26.44
CA TYR A 675 -5.65 7.97 -25.03
C TYR A 675 -4.33 7.22 -24.83
N ASN A 676 -3.40 7.81 -24.06
CA ASN A 676 -2.09 7.25 -23.69
C ASN A 676 -1.20 6.83 -24.86
N THR A 677 -1.29 7.53 -26.01
CA THR A 677 -0.46 7.26 -27.19
C THR A 677 0.93 7.89 -27.11
N LEU A 678 1.11 8.90 -26.29
CA LEU A 678 2.39 9.59 -26.08
C LEU A 678 3.13 9.05 -24.86
N ARG A 679 4.45 9.32 -24.74
CA ARG A 679 5.27 8.93 -23.61
C ARG A 679 6.19 10.03 -23.15
N LEU A 680 6.32 10.17 -21.84
CA LEU A 680 7.32 11.02 -21.20
C LEU A 680 8.72 10.42 -21.35
N SER A 681 9.73 11.23 -21.09
CA SER A 681 11.11 10.77 -20.97
C SER A 681 11.30 9.88 -19.74
N ASP A 682 12.30 9.01 -19.79
CA ASP A 682 12.69 8.14 -18.66
C ASP A 682 13.17 9.00 -17.49
N SER A 683 12.92 8.53 -16.26
CA SER A 683 13.34 9.19 -15.03
C SER A 683 14.28 8.34 -14.22
N HIS A 684 15.24 8.98 -13.52
CA HIS A 684 16.12 8.31 -12.58
C HIS A 684 16.51 9.22 -11.42
N GLN A 685 16.78 8.62 -10.27
CA GLN A 685 17.03 9.37 -9.04
C GLN A 685 17.99 8.59 -8.14
N LEU A 686 18.93 9.31 -7.51
CA LEU A 686 19.79 8.80 -6.46
C LEU A 686 19.45 9.48 -5.13
N ASP A 687 19.17 8.67 -4.12
CA ASP A 687 18.95 9.10 -2.75
C ASP A 687 20.09 8.56 -1.88
N VAL A 688 20.53 9.36 -0.93
CA VAL A 688 21.60 9.00 0.02
C VAL A 688 21.19 9.38 1.43
N ARG A 689 21.35 8.46 2.35
CA ARG A 689 21.03 8.66 3.76
C ARG A 689 22.22 8.31 4.65
N LEU A 690 22.41 9.13 5.67
CA LEU A 690 23.43 8.95 6.70
C LEU A 690 22.75 8.99 8.07
N ASP A 691 22.93 7.93 8.85
CA ASP A 691 22.44 7.83 10.23
C ASP A 691 23.60 7.78 11.23
N LYS A 692 23.41 8.40 12.38
CA LYS A 692 24.31 8.32 13.52
C LYS A 692 23.55 8.08 14.81
N GLU A 693 23.89 6.99 15.50
CA GLU A 693 23.31 6.63 16.80
C GLU A 693 24.28 6.87 17.95
N PHE A 694 23.77 7.45 19.03
CA PHE A 694 24.47 7.66 20.29
C PHE A 694 23.69 6.92 21.38
N TYR A 695 24.39 6.07 22.14
CA TYR A 695 23.82 5.30 23.24
C TYR A 695 24.34 5.87 24.56
N PHE A 696 23.41 6.28 25.42
CA PHE A 696 23.65 6.74 26.79
C PHE A 696 23.00 5.78 27.76
N GLU A 697 23.32 5.87 29.07
CA GLU A 697 22.77 4.94 30.07
C GLU A 697 21.24 4.87 30.13
N LYS A 698 20.53 5.98 29.86
CA LYS A 698 19.06 6.08 29.97
C LYS A 698 18.35 6.46 28.67
N MET A 699 19.11 6.80 27.63
CA MET A 699 18.51 7.23 26.38
C MET A 699 19.35 6.84 25.16
N MET A 700 18.69 6.75 24.03
CA MET A 700 19.32 6.68 22.72
C MET A 700 18.95 7.91 21.92
N LEU A 701 19.93 8.46 21.19
CA LEU A 701 19.74 9.58 20.27
C LEU A 701 20.15 9.13 18.87
N ASN A 702 19.26 9.27 17.91
CA ASN A 702 19.54 9.04 16.49
C ASN A 702 19.41 10.36 15.72
N PHE A 703 20.42 10.69 14.95
CA PHE A 703 20.41 11.75 13.93
C PHE A 703 20.46 11.12 12.56
N TYR A 704 19.65 11.62 11.63
CA TYR A 704 19.79 11.27 10.24
C TYR A 704 19.72 12.47 9.30
N LEU A 705 20.43 12.32 8.19
CA LEU A 705 20.34 13.20 7.01
C LEU A 705 20.00 12.30 5.83
N ASP A 706 18.86 12.55 5.20
CA ASP A 706 18.39 11.85 3.99
C ASP A 706 18.27 12.89 2.87
N VAL A 707 19.06 12.72 1.80
CA VAL A 707 19.05 13.63 0.65
C VAL A 707 18.51 12.87 -0.54
N GLN A 708 17.32 13.25 -0.99
CA GLN A 708 16.71 12.68 -2.19
C GLN A 708 17.15 13.47 -3.43
N ASN A 709 17.27 12.77 -4.54
CA ASN A 709 17.66 13.31 -5.82
C ASN A 709 18.99 14.11 -5.76
N VAL A 710 20.04 13.48 -5.24
CA VAL A 710 21.34 14.11 -4.93
C VAL A 710 21.94 14.87 -6.11
N TYR A 711 21.75 14.38 -7.35
CA TYR A 711 22.29 15.03 -8.54
C TYR A 711 21.27 15.92 -9.27
N ASN A 712 20.13 16.25 -8.62
CA ASN A 712 19.11 17.19 -9.12
C ASN A 712 18.60 16.86 -10.52
N PHE A 713 18.30 15.58 -10.76
CA PHE A 713 17.67 15.19 -12.02
C PHE A 713 16.27 15.78 -12.12
N GLN A 714 15.95 16.37 -13.26
CA GLN A 714 14.63 16.92 -13.54
C GLN A 714 13.92 16.03 -14.54
N SER A 715 12.81 15.43 -14.12
CA SER A 715 11.92 14.63 -14.99
C SER A 715 10.99 15.53 -15.76
N GLU A 716 10.74 15.22 -17.00
CA GLU A 716 9.69 15.83 -17.80
C GLU A 716 8.31 15.47 -17.21
N ASN A 717 7.43 16.47 -17.08
CA ASN A 717 6.03 16.28 -16.75
C ASN A 717 5.18 16.30 -18.02
N SER A 718 3.94 15.80 -17.94
CA SER A 718 2.96 15.98 -19.02
C SER A 718 2.80 17.47 -19.34
N PRO A 719 2.75 17.85 -20.62
CA PRO A 719 2.61 19.24 -21.02
C PRO A 719 1.38 19.90 -20.39
N ILE A 720 1.58 21.08 -19.83
CA ILE A 720 0.50 21.93 -19.31
C ILE A 720 0.10 22.92 -20.41
N TYR A 721 -1.20 23.11 -20.61
CA TYR A 721 -1.73 24.11 -21.55
C TYR A 721 -2.55 25.13 -20.78
N THR A 722 -2.34 26.41 -21.09
CA THR A 722 -3.07 27.54 -20.50
C THR A 722 -3.67 28.44 -21.56
N ASN A 723 -4.78 29.06 -21.25
CA ASN A 723 -5.42 30.10 -22.07
C ASN A 723 -4.90 31.51 -21.73
N LYS A 724 -3.86 31.62 -20.87
CA LYS A 724 -3.28 32.91 -20.44
C LYS A 724 -1.92 33.16 -21.09
N ASP A 725 -1.63 34.44 -21.41
CA ASP A 725 -0.31 34.88 -21.83
C ASP A 725 0.70 34.87 -20.64
N VAL A 726 1.96 35.22 -20.91
CA VAL A 726 3.01 35.27 -19.86
C VAL A 726 2.72 36.30 -18.75
N ASN A 727 1.83 37.27 -19.00
CA ASN A 727 1.40 38.28 -18.05
C ASN A 727 0.10 37.88 -17.31
N GLY A 728 -0.41 36.69 -17.55
CA GLY A 728 -1.65 36.18 -16.93
C GLY A 728 -2.94 36.68 -17.58
N ARG A 729 -2.89 37.32 -18.75
CA ARG A 729 -4.08 37.78 -19.47
C ARG A 729 -4.65 36.67 -20.33
N VAL A 730 -5.98 36.52 -20.31
CA VAL A 730 -6.68 35.54 -21.14
C VAL A 730 -6.45 35.88 -22.63
N MET A 731 -6.11 34.89 -23.41
CA MET A 731 -5.90 34.98 -24.86
C MET A 731 -7.14 34.46 -25.60
N ASP A 732 -7.92 35.40 -26.15
CA ASP A 732 -9.08 35.05 -26.98
C ASP A 732 -8.66 34.84 -28.42
N ASP A 733 -9.32 33.94 -29.14
CA ASP A 733 -9.11 33.74 -30.57
C ASP A 733 -9.74 34.91 -31.35
N PRO A 734 -8.96 35.71 -32.06
CA PRO A 734 -9.50 36.85 -32.82
C PRO A 734 -10.40 36.43 -34.01
N SER A 735 -10.36 35.16 -34.41
CA SER A 735 -11.18 34.62 -35.50
C SER A 735 -12.46 33.92 -35.01
N ASP A 736 -12.56 33.57 -33.76
CA ASP A 736 -13.71 32.87 -33.17
C ASP A 736 -13.94 33.36 -31.71
N PRO A 737 -14.96 34.19 -31.46
CA PRO A 737 -15.22 34.79 -30.17
C PRO A 737 -15.61 33.77 -29.06
N GLU A 738 -15.99 32.53 -29.44
CA GLU A 738 -16.33 31.45 -28.49
C GLU A 738 -15.11 30.63 -28.05
N LYS A 739 -13.91 30.98 -28.57
CA LYS A 739 -12.68 30.23 -28.32
C LYS A 739 -11.59 31.03 -27.64
N HIS A 740 -10.78 30.33 -26.89
CA HIS A 740 -9.48 30.76 -26.40
C HIS A 740 -8.35 30.28 -27.32
N LEU A 741 -7.24 31.02 -27.35
CA LEU A 741 -5.97 30.48 -27.78
C LEU A 741 -5.30 29.75 -26.62
N LEU A 742 -4.69 28.60 -26.90
CA LEU A 742 -3.92 27.84 -25.89
C LEU A 742 -2.43 27.91 -26.16
N ARG A 743 -1.66 27.98 -25.08
CA ARG A 743 -0.22 27.95 -25.08
C ARG A 743 0.29 26.84 -24.15
N GLN A 744 1.30 26.13 -24.59
CA GLN A 744 1.98 25.12 -23.79
C GLN A 744 2.95 25.78 -22.81
N ILE A 745 2.98 25.24 -21.57
CA ILE A 745 3.99 25.55 -20.56
C ILE A 745 4.79 24.27 -20.32
N GLU A 746 6.09 24.33 -20.52
CA GLU A 746 6.98 23.24 -20.15
C GLU A 746 7.19 23.23 -18.65
N THR A 747 7.04 22.05 -18.05
CA THR A 747 7.25 21.85 -16.61
C THR A 747 8.10 20.62 -16.37
N TYR A 748 8.94 20.73 -15.34
CA TYR A 748 9.82 19.67 -14.90
C TYR A 748 9.57 19.38 -13.42
N ALA A 749 9.59 18.10 -13.05
CA ALA A 749 9.53 17.64 -11.67
C ALA A 749 10.91 17.15 -11.22
N GLY A 750 11.19 17.33 -9.96
CA GLY A 750 12.42 16.85 -9.35
C GLY A 750 13.29 18.03 -8.87
N THR A 751 13.62 17.97 -7.59
CA THR A 751 14.56 18.87 -6.92
C THR A 751 15.31 18.10 -5.87
N VAL A 752 16.44 18.61 -5.41
CA VAL A 752 17.15 18.07 -4.26
C VAL A 752 16.30 18.32 -3.01
N LEU A 753 15.90 17.26 -2.32
CA LEU A 753 15.10 17.35 -1.10
C LEU A 753 15.92 16.82 0.10
N PRO A 754 16.58 17.69 0.88
CA PRO A 754 17.23 17.29 2.12
C PRO A 754 16.19 17.13 3.23
N ALA A 755 16.28 16.05 3.96
CA ALA A 755 15.47 15.73 5.12
C ALA A 755 16.39 15.46 6.31
N ILE A 756 16.23 16.21 7.40
CA ILE A 756 16.97 16.02 8.63
C ILE A 756 16.00 15.58 9.71
N GLY A 757 16.40 14.58 10.50
CA GLY A 757 15.58 14.18 11.63
C GLY A 757 16.40 13.78 12.85
N VAL A 758 15.72 13.90 13.98
CA VAL A 758 16.25 13.58 15.32
C VAL A 758 15.24 12.71 16.03
N MET A 759 15.70 11.61 16.59
CA MET A 759 14.85 10.72 17.42
C MET A 759 15.54 10.49 18.77
N ILE A 760 14.77 10.62 19.83
CA ILE A 760 15.20 10.40 21.20
C ILE A 760 14.33 9.30 21.78
N LYS A 761 14.94 8.24 22.32
CA LYS A 761 14.25 7.11 22.97
C LYS A 761 14.73 7.02 24.44
N PHE A 762 13.77 6.84 25.36
CA PHE A 762 14.02 6.75 26.82
C PHE A 762 13.63 5.38 27.35
#